data_a36ec0224631152c53f5b4a89166bd16
#
_entry.id   a36ec0224631152c53f5b4a89166bd16
#
_cell.length_a   1.000
_cell.length_b   1.000
_cell.length_c   1.000
_cell.angle_alpha   90.00
_cell.angle_beta   90.00
_cell.angle_gamma   90.00
#
_symmetry.space_group_name_H-M   'P 1'
#
loop_
_entity.id
_entity.type
_entity.pdbx_description
1 polymer ?
#
loop_
_entity_poly.entity_id
_entity_poly.type
_entity_poly.pdbx_seq_one_letter_code
_entity_poly.pdbx_strand_id
1 'polypeptide(L)'
;MHTQTLQVTLRCLLQGLEEMGRRGGGQGDWGQLRKLGPQWAPVLDGLQEPLPQNRVTDLAHLARRLSTAGHETEGAGGTVDPLTPLATVFTHMGGEHSGYLRPRRGAENQIPQLESKRITLQPKDYQCAWEGLQMSLAELQPEESSVIPALLTALERWTSDFPDEVRAGAETDLSLYDRRRTAAAFGSCLSEYLLDREDSTFQEAALRKEKTFLLYTAGFSGIQKFIYTVSTDGALKSLRSRSFFLELLMEHYVDELLAACQLSRVNLLFHGGGQCHLLLPKTEAVEEALAVWNRKFNNWLIQEFGISLYMDHGWVACSGNDLVNEPAAESPYEKVFCNLNQKVELRKLRRYDAGQLLTLNREKLDTQGRECKVCGRMDRLVDLAGQNEPPDLRCPWCKRFLEMSKQLVERDVYVVYRALEEKEKTNLPAIDEKTVKLPLPAANGRVYLCLEPEETACAHLEGERAVVRIYSKKFLPKLPGSIRLDMGDYVYRKHAAQKDLPTMEELAACSRGIQRIAVCRMDVDNLGAAFHSGFQQEGETDPVKRQRFANLPRAAALSRQMTLFFRRYINGFLSQAYDEKYTSMAVAIVYAGGDDVFLVGAWNQVLEAAWRIREAFRCFTCGALTISCGFTLFDSHFPIRLAASQTAELEEKAKGRRGAKEHEEKDAIALFTPEENHVYQWDAFREQVQNGKLKALQTFFLEYPERGNAFLHHMMELLRPVEDGGNRPIELARYAFLLSKLQPSWHSSQYPTYREFIEQAYGWALSGEDRRQLISASYLYLYENRKGKTDGVTQ
;
A
#
# COMPACT_ATOMS: atom_id res chain seq x y z
N MET A 1 -22.31 -1.51 18.03
CA MET A 1 -22.46 -0.03 17.92
C MET A 1 -23.85 0.35 18.41
N HIS A 2 -23.97 1.36 19.26
CA HIS A 2 -25.25 1.85 19.77
C HIS A 2 -26.09 2.47 18.66
N THR A 3 -27.42 2.40 18.78
CA THR A 3 -28.35 2.92 17.75
C THR A 3 -28.13 4.42 17.48
N GLN A 4 -27.93 5.23 18.53
CA GLN A 4 -27.64 6.66 18.37
C GLN A 4 -26.35 6.87 17.56
N THR A 5 -25.30 6.12 17.84
CA THR A 5 -24.01 6.21 17.13
C THR A 5 -24.16 5.79 15.67
N LEU A 6 -24.95 4.76 15.37
CA LEU A 6 -25.26 4.40 13.99
C LEU A 6 -25.99 5.54 13.25
N GLN A 7 -27.01 6.16 13.89
CA GLN A 7 -27.74 7.29 13.31
C GLN A 7 -26.84 8.49 13.04
N VAL A 8 -25.95 8.86 13.99
CA VAL A 8 -24.95 9.94 13.79
C VAL A 8 -24.03 9.61 12.63
N THR A 9 -23.52 8.36 12.58
CA THR A 9 -22.62 7.89 11.53
C THR A 9 -23.27 7.96 10.15
N LEU A 10 -24.47 7.41 10.00
CA LEU A 10 -25.22 7.45 8.74
C LEU A 10 -25.53 8.89 8.31
N ARG A 11 -25.92 9.75 9.25
CA ARG A 11 -26.15 11.16 8.97
C ARG A 11 -24.88 11.86 8.48
N CYS A 12 -23.74 11.66 9.12
CA CYS A 12 -22.47 12.23 8.67
C CYS A 12 -22.08 11.76 7.26
N LEU A 13 -22.36 10.50 6.93
CA LEU A 13 -22.03 9.93 5.61
C LEU A 13 -22.98 10.42 4.50
N LEU A 14 -24.28 10.59 4.75
CA LEU A 14 -25.29 10.75 3.71
C LEU A 14 -25.85 12.17 3.59
N GLN A 15 -25.94 12.94 4.71
CA GLN A 15 -26.58 14.25 4.70
C GLN A 15 -25.93 15.24 3.74
N GLY A 16 -26.72 15.83 2.84
CA GLY A 16 -26.27 16.84 1.86
C GLY A 16 -25.63 16.25 0.62
N LEU A 17 -25.66 14.90 0.40
CA LEU A 17 -25.25 14.30 -0.87
C LEU A 17 -26.20 14.64 -2.01
N GLU A 18 -27.43 15.06 -1.72
CA GLU A 18 -28.44 15.54 -2.68
C GLU A 18 -27.92 16.70 -3.55
N GLU A 19 -26.94 17.43 -3.04
CA GLU A 19 -26.26 18.50 -3.77
C GLU A 19 -25.58 17.97 -5.04
N MET A 20 -25.08 16.72 -5.05
CA MET A 20 -24.55 16.11 -6.27
C MET A 20 -25.62 16.00 -7.35
N GLY A 21 -26.83 15.58 -6.98
CA GLY A 21 -27.96 15.50 -7.91
C GLY A 21 -28.34 16.87 -8.48
N ARG A 22 -28.31 17.91 -7.64
CA ARG A 22 -28.56 19.30 -8.08
C ARG A 22 -27.50 19.84 -9.02
N ARG A 23 -26.23 19.58 -8.72
CA ARG A 23 -25.08 19.93 -9.60
C ARG A 23 -25.13 19.18 -10.93
N GLY A 24 -25.75 17.99 -10.95
CA GLY A 24 -26.00 17.21 -12.15
C GLY A 24 -27.18 17.74 -13.01
N GLY A 25 -27.88 18.80 -12.57
CA GLY A 25 -29.05 19.36 -13.26
C GLY A 25 -30.39 18.68 -12.93
N GLY A 26 -30.39 17.77 -11.95
CA GLY A 26 -31.59 17.11 -11.42
C GLY A 26 -32.18 17.83 -10.22
N GLN A 27 -33.31 17.31 -9.66
CA GLN A 27 -33.92 17.83 -8.44
C GLN A 27 -33.09 17.57 -7.18
N GLY A 28 -32.11 16.65 -7.27
CA GLY A 28 -31.25 16.29 -6.13
C GLY A 28 -32.05 15.60 -5.03
N ASP A 29 -32.97 14.73 -5.38
CA ASP A 29 -33.75 13.94 -4.44
C ASP A 29 -33.29 12.47 -4.41
N TRP A 30 -33.70 11.75 -3.39
CA TRP A 30 -33.48 10.31 -3.23
C TRP A 30 -34.58 9.46 -3.89
N GLY A 31 -35.32 10.03 -4.87
CA GLY A 31 -36.49 9.39 -5.44
C GLY A 31 -36.21 8.04 -6.11
N GLN A 32 -35.04 7.88 -6.75
CA GLN A 32 -34.62 6.62 -7.32
C GLN A 32 -34.29 5.59 -6.22
N LEU A 33 -33.55 5.98 -5.19
CA LEU A 33 -33.23 5.09 -4.07
C LEU A 33 -34.48 4.67 -3.31
N ARG A 34 -35.46 5.56 -3.08
CA ARG A 34 -36.74 5.21 -2.44
C ARG A 34 -37.56 4.18 -3.23
N LYS A 35 -37.43 4.17 -4.56
CA LYS A 35 -38.10 3.19 -5.43
C LYS A 35 -37.38 1.86 -5.47
N LEU A 36 -36.06 1.86 -5.60
CA LEU A 36 -35.25 0.65 -5.76
C LEU A 36 -34.90 -0.03 -4.44
N GLY A 37 -34.74 0.75 -3.37
CA GLY A 37 -34.38 0.30 -2.03
C GLY A 37 -35.27 0.92 -0.96
N PRO A 38 -36.56 0.53 -0.85
CA PRO A 38 -37.51 1.12 0.10
C PRO A 38 -37.09 0.99 1.57
N GLN A 39 -36.21 0.06 1.89
CA GLN A 39 -35.61 -0.10 3.22
C GLN A 39 -34.83 1.12 3.69
N TRP A 40 -34.42 2.00 2.78
CA TRP A 40 -33.73 3.25 3.12
C TRP A 40 -34.67 4.38 3.59
N ALA A 41 -35.99 4.23 3.43
CA ALA A 41 -36.97 5.30 3.74
C ALA A 41 -36.80 5.86 5.17
N PRO A 42 -36.65 5.05 6.25
CA PRO A 42 -36.51 5.59 7.61
C PRO A 42 -35.23 6.44 7.78
N VAL A 43 -34.13 6.05 7.14
CA VAL A 43 -32.86 6.80 7.19
C VAL A 43 -33.03 8.12 6.40
N LEU A 44 -33.58 8.05 5.20
CA LEU A 44 -33.77 9.21 4.33
C LEU A 44 -34.75 10.23 4.89
N ASP A 45 -35.80 9.79 5.56
CA ASP A 45 -36.76 10.69 6.24
C ASP A 45 -36.08 11.47 7.38
N GLY A 46 -35.13 10.80 8.09
CA GLY A 46 -34.29 11.45 9.08
C GLY A 46 -33.31 12.48 8.53
N LEU A 47 -33.05 12.50 7.22
CA LEU A 47 -32.13 13.43 6.57
C LEU A 47 -32.83 14.66 5.94
N GLN A 48 -34.17 14.67 5.86
CA GLN A 48 -34.92 15.76 5.24
C GLN A 48 -34.92 17.05 6.09
N GLU A 49 -34.82 18.21 5.44
CA GLU A 49 -34.94 19.50 6.10
C GLU A 49 -36.44 19.93 6.22
N PRO A 50 -36.84 20.60 7.32
CA PRO A 50 -36.00 21.03 8.44
C PRO A 50 -35.55 19.86 9.32
N LEU A 51 -34.25 19.80 9.60
CA LEU A 51 -33.69 18.74 10.44
C LEU A 51 -34.26 18.81 11.87
N PRO A 52 -34.59 17.68 12.49
CA PRO A 52 -35.03 17.67 13.87
C PRO A 52 -33.95 18.24 14.80
N GLN A 53 -34.32 19.16 15.68
CA GLN A 53 -33.41 19.63 16.74
C GLN A 53 -33.26 18.55 17.78
N ASN A 54 -32.23 17.75 17.65
CA ASN A 54 -31.90 16.68 18.58
C ASN A 54 -30.40 16.46 18.63
N ARG A 55 -29.96 15.69 19.64
CA ARG A 55 -28.54 15.36 19.91
C ARG A 55 -27.84 14.74 18.71
N VAL A 56 -28.51 13.91 17.92
CA VAL A 56 -27.95 13.28 16.71
C VAL A 56 -27.57 14.35 15.67
N THR A 57 -28.44 15.33 15.48
CA THR A 57 -28.21 16.44 14.55
C THR A 57 -27.07 17.33 15.02
N ASP A 58 -27.05 17.71 16.30
CA ASP A 58 -25.99 18.56 16.88
C ASP A 58 -24.63 17.91 16.77
N LEU A 59 -24.54 16.60 17.09
CA LEU A 59 -23.30 15.81 16.97
C LEU A 59 -22.81 15.70 15.53
N ALA A 60 -23.73 15.47 14.58
CA ALA A 60 -23.38 15.41 13.18
C ALA A 60 -22.89 16.77 12.65
N HIS A 61 -23.49 17.88 13.08
CA HIS A 61 -23.03 19.23 12.73
C HIS A 61 -21.62 19.52 13.29
N LEU A 62 -21.37 19.20 14.57
CA LEU A 62 -20.04 19.37 15.16
C LEU A 62 -19.00 18.52 14.43
N ALA A 63 -19.32 17.25 14.17
CA ALA A 63 -18.43 16.34 13.46
C ALA A 63 -18.08 16.83 12.05
N ARG A 64 -19.05 17.36 11.32
CA ARG A 64 -18.84 17.97 10.00
C ARG A 64 -17.95 19.20 10.08
N ARG A 65 -18.09 20.06 11.08
CA ARG A 65 -17.20 21.20 11.30
C ARG A 65 -15.78 20.77 11.63
N LEU A 66 -15.59 19.73 12.44
CA LEU A 66 -14.27 19.17 12.71
C LEU A 66 -13.63 18.54 11.45
N SER A 67 -14.43 18.09 10.48
CA SER A 67 -13.90 17.54 9.22
C SER A 67 -13.55 18.60 8.17
N THR A 68 -13.98 19.88 8.32
CA THR A 68 -13.71 20.97 7.36
C THR A 68 -12.34 21.62 7.54
N ALA A 69 -11.75 21.47 8.69
CA ALA A 69 -10.41 21.90 9.12
C ALA A 69 -9.73 22.97 8.27
N GLY A 70 -9.84 24.24 8.70
CA GLY A 70 -9.08 25.37 8.13
C GLY A 70 -9.71 26.07 6.92
N HIS A 71 -10.85 25.60 6.38
CA HIS A 71 -11.57 26.28 5.29
C HIS A 71 -12.58 27.33 5.78
N GLU A 72 -12.92 27.36 7.06
CA GLU A 72 -13.97 28.25 7.59
C GLU A 72 -13.59 29.74 7.70
N THR A 73 -12.29 30.08 7.60
CA THR A 73 -11.81 31.43 7.97
C THR A 73 -11.63 32.41 6.81
N GLU A 74 -11.75 32.00 5.56
CA GLU A 74 -11.62 32.95 4.42
C GLU A 74 -12.93 33.07 3.64
N GLY A 75 -13.62 34.16 3.89
CA GLY A 75 -14.66 34.70 3.00
C GLY A 75 -16.03 34.04 3.08
N ALA A 76 -16.81 34.43 4.07
CA ALA A 76 -18.25 34.13 4.11
C ALA A 76 -19.06 34.75 2.93
N GLY A 77 -18.39 35.19 1.84
CA GLY A 77 -18.99 35.93 0.72
C GLY A 77 -18.58 35.45 -0.68
N GLY A 78 -17.88 34.30 -0.81
CA GLY A 78 -17.50 33.77 -2.13
C GLY A 78 -18.69 33.18 -2.89
N THR A 79 -18.81 33.48 -4.19
CA THR A 79 -19.78 32.83 -5.09
C THR A 79 -19.51 31.34 -5.16
N VAL A 80 -20.55 30.52 -5.10
CA VAL A 80 -20.48 29.08 -5.25
C VAL A 80 -20.27 28.78 -6.74
N ASP A 81 -19.19 28.05 -7.07
CA ASP A 81 -18.98 27.47 -8.41
C ASP A 81 -19.21 25.96 -8.35
N PRO A 82 -20.40 25.50 -8.74
CA PRO A 82 -20.82 24.11 -8.58
C PRO A 82 -20.01 23.13 -9.45
N LEU A 83 -19.28 23.62 -10.44
CA LEU A 83 -18.49 22.82 -11.37
C LEU A 83 -16.97 22.87 -11.10
N THR A 84 -16.59 23.36 -9.92
CA THR A 84 -15.20 23.32 -9.44
C THR A 84 -14.67 21.89 -9.40
N PRO A 85 -13.46 21.61 -9.94
CA PRO A 85 -12.85 20.30 -9.85
C PRO A 85 -12.26 20.03 -8.47
N LEU A 86 -12.09 18.76 -8.14
CA LEU A 86 -11.32 18.37 -6.97
C LEU A 86 -9.83 18.50 -7.30
N ALA A 87 -9.07 19.22 -6.47
CA ALA A 87 -7.62 19.17 -6.47
C ALA A 87 -7.15 17.91 -5.73
N THR A 88 -5.98 17.37 -6.11
CA THR A 88 -5.39 16.29 -5.31
C THR A 88 -4.85 16.82 -3.99
N VAL A 89 -4.87 15.99 -2.95
CA VAL A 89 -4.33 16.34 -1.62
C VAL A 89 -2.84 16.72 -1.68
N PHE A 90 -2.12 16.23 -2.67
CA PHE A 90 -0.70 16.54 -2.89
C PHE A 90 -0.44 18.00 -3.32
N THR A 91 -1.44 18.71 -3.78
CA THR A 91 -1.34 20.14 -4.17
C THR A 91 -0.82 21.02 -3.03
N HIS A 92 -1.11 20.65 -1.77
CA HIS A 92 -0.65 21.40 -0.60
C HIS A 92 0.60 20.83 0.08
N MET A 93 1.29 19.90 -0.60
CA MET A 93 2.50 19.23 -0.08
C MET A 93 3.80 19.67 -0.77
N GLY A 94 3.81 20.80 -1.47
CA GLY A 94 5.01 21.29 -2.16
C GLY A 94 5.33 20.59 -3.48
N GLY A 95 4.32 20.03 -4.16
CA GLY A 95 4.46 19.39 -5.48
C GLY A 95 4.90 20.37 -6.58
N GLU A 96 5.36 19.81 -7.70
CA GLU A 96 5.82 20.58 -8.88
C GLU A 96 4.69 21.45 -9.48
N HIS A 97 3.44 21.01 -9.32
CA HIS A 97 2.24 21.68 -9.82
C HIS A 97 0.99 21.19 -9.12
N SER A 98 -0.09 21.97 -9.18
CA SER A 98 -1.42 21.50 -8.75
C SER A 98 -1.94 20.42 -9.69
N GLY A 99 -2.62 19.42 -9.13
CA GLY A 99 -3.27 18.35 -9.89
C GLY A 99 -4.78 18.37 -9.71
N TYR A 100 -5.55 18.43 -10.79
CA TYR A 100 -7.02 18.42 -10.77
C TYR A 100 -7.55 17.12 -11.33
N LEU A 101 -8.45 16.47 -10.59
CA LEU A 101 -8.98 15.16 -10.92
C LEU A 101 -10.07 15.23 -11.98
N ARG A 102 -9.98 14.35 -13.00
CA ARG A 102 -11.12 14.01 -13.86
C ARG A 102 -11.93 12.90 -13.23
N PRO A 103 -13.25 13.05 -13.07
CA PRO A 103 -14.09 12.00 -12.52
C PRO A 103 -14.06 10.71 -13.37
N ARG A 104 -13.83 9.58 -12.70
CA ARG A 104 -13.67 8.26 -13.34
C ARG A 104 -14.97 7.57 -13.71
N ARG A 105 -16.12 8.13 -13.37
CA ARG A 105 -17.46 7.58 -13.68
C ARG A 105 -17.64 6.12 -13.27
N GLY A 106 -17.11 5.75 -12.11
CA GLY A 106 -17.18 4.39 -11.55
C GLY A 106 -16.06 3.44 -11.99
N ALA A 107 -15.09 3.89 -12.80
CA ALA A 107 -13.89 3.11 -13.15
C ALA A 107 -12.84 3.16 -12.03
N GLU A 108 -13.18 2.66 -10.86
CA GLU A 108 -12.41 2.80 -9.61
C GLU A 108 -11.03 2.13 -9.62
N ASN A 109 -10.82 1.13 -10.49
CA ASN A 109 -9.53 0.42 -10.59
C ASN A 109 -8.50 1.15 -11.49
N GLN A 110 -8.93 2.20 -12.17
CA GLN A 110 -8.03 3.02 -12.98
C GLN A 110 -7.42 4.12 -12.12
N ILE A 111 -6.12 4.40 -12.37
CA ILE A 111 -5.47 5.56 -11.76
C ILE A 111 -6.21 6.83 -12.17
N PRO A 112 -6.46 7.78 -11.25
CA PRO A 112 -7.06 9.04 -11.59
C PRO A 112 -6.23 9.79 -12.64
N GLN A 113 -6.87 10.32 -13.65
CA GLN A 113 -6.23 11.22 -14.58
C GLN A 113 -6.15 12.60 -13.95
N LEU A 114 -4.93 13.11 -13.79
CA LEU A 114 -4.66 14.43 -13.23
C LEU A 114 -4.33 15.43 -14.36
N GLU A 115 -4.93 16.60 -14.26
CA GLU A 115 -4.66 17.73 -15.16
C GLU A 115 -3.87 18.80 -14.40
N SER A 116 -2.78 19.29 -15.00
CA SER A 116 -1.96 20.35 -14.39
C SER A 116 -2.63 21.74 -14.42
N LYS A 117 -3.63 21.91 -15.28
CA LYS A 117 -4.45 23.12 -15.36
C LYS A 117 -5.83 22.85 -14.77
N ARG A 118 -6.36 23.85 -14.07
CA ARG A 118 -7.72 23.78 -13.53
C ARG A 118 -8.72 23.52 -14.65
N ILE A 119 -9.49 22.46 -14.51
CA ILE A 119 -10.57 22.07 -15.41
C ILE A 119 -11.91 22.53 -14.87
N THR A 120 -12.95 22.44 -15.67
CA THR A 120 -14.34 22.62 -15.23
C THR A 120 -15.06 21.30 -15.37
N LEU A 121 -15.72 20.83 -14.32
CA LEU A 121 -16.53 19.62 -14.35
C LEU A 121 -17.79 19.85 -15.18
N GLN A 122 -18.38 18.78 -15.69
CA GLN A 122 -19.63 18.85 -16.42
C GLN A 122 -20.80 18.37 -15.53
N PRO A 123 -22.02 18.93 -15.66
CA PRO A 123 -23.19 18.42 -14.93
C PRO A 123 -23.41 16.92 -15.12
N LYS A 124 -23.11 16.39 -16.30
CA LYS A 124 -23.22 14.95 -16.60
C LYS A 124 -22.30 14.09 -15.72
N ASP A 125 -21.15 14.59 -15.27
CA ASP A 125 -20.27 13.86 -14.37
C ASP A 125 -20.94 13.64 -13.01
N TYR A 126 -21.54 14.69 -12.46
CA TYR A 126 -22.31 14.61 -11.22
C TYR A 126 -23.56 13.75 -11.37
N GLN A 127 -24.29 13.86 -12.48
CA GLN A 127 -25.48 13.04 -12.74
C GLN A 127 -25.14 11.55 -12.75
N CYS A 128 -24.11 11.15 -13.50
CA CYS A 128 -23.66 9.76 -13.57
C CYS A 128 -23.27 9.22 -12.18
N ALA A 129 -22.55 10.02 -11.39
CA ALA A 129 -22.13 9.62 -10.05
C ALA A 129 -23.34 9.52 -9.08
N TRP A 130 -24.28 10.44 -9.17
CA TRP A 130 -25.50 10.43 -8.34
C TRP A 130 -26.40 9.24 -8.61
N GLU A 131 -26.66 8.94 -9.88
CA GLU A 131 -27.45 7.78 -10.28
C GLU A 131 -26.76 6.48 -9.88
N GLY A 132 -25.45 6.36 -10.14
CA GLY A 132 -24.65 5.19 -9.76
C GLY A 132 -24.60 4.96 -8.25
N LEU A 133 -24.53 6.03 -7.45
CA LEU A 133 -24.59 5.95 -5.99
C LEU A 133 -25.93 5.40 -5.53
N GLN A 134 -27.05 5.96 -6.01
CA GLN A 134 -28.38 5.50 -5.62
C GLN A 134 -28.62 4.03 -5.97
N MET A 135 -28.13 3.59 -7.15
CA MET A 135 -28.22 2.18 -7.55
C MET A 135 -27.40 1.28 -6.62
N SER A 136 -26.18 1.70 -6.27
CA SER A 136 -25.33 0.92 -5.36
C SER A 136 -25.90 0.83 -3.94
N LEU A 137 -26.55 1.89 -3.45
CA LEU A 137 -27.19 1.91 -2.14
C LEU A 137 -28.46 1.06 -2.09
N ALA A 138 -29.20 0.95 -3.18
CA ALA A 138 -30.46 0.22 -3.22
C ALA A 138 -30.33 -1.27 -2.85
N GLU A 139 -29.14 -1.84 -3.05
CA GLU A 139 -28.83 -3.24 -2.74
C GLU A 139 -28.43 -3.46 -1.26
N LEU A 140 -28.26 -2.39 -0.46
CA LEU A 140 -27.80 -2.47 0.92
C LEU A 140 -28.95 -2.42 1.95
N GLN A 141 -28.72 -2.97 3.15
CA GLN A 141 -29.65 -2.96 4.28
C GLN A 141 -29.16 -1.99 5.37
N PRO A 142 -29.82 -0.82 5.56
CA PRO A 142 -29.31 0.25 6.41
C PRO A 142 -29.55 0.07 7.91
N GLU A 143 -30.33 -0.90 8.33
CA GLU A 143 -30.76 -1.06 9.72
C GLU A 143 -29.67 -1.60 10.66
N GLU A 144 -28.64 -2.23 10.11
CA GLU A 144 -27.56 -2.84 10.86
C GLU A 144 -26.23 -2.10 10.66
N SER A 145 -25.37 -2.13 11.66
CA SER A 145 -24.01 -1.56 11.56
C SER A 145 -23.14 -2.30 10.54
N SER A 146 -23.51 -3.50 10.16
CA SER A 146 -22.89 -4.31 9.09
C SER A 146 -22.97 -3.63 7.71
N VAL A 147 -23.88 -2.67 7.50
CA VAL A 147 -24.00 -1.89 6.26
C VAL A 147 -22.79 -0.97 6.02
N ILE A 148 -22.14 -0.51 7.10
CA ILE A 148 -21.11 0.56 7.00
C ILE A 148 -19.96 0.21 6.05
N PRO A 149 -19.34 -0.97 6.06
CA PRO A 149 -18.27 -1.31 5.12
C PRO A 149 -18.71 -1.22 3.66
N ALA A 150 -19.88 -1.76 3.33
CA ALA A 150 -20.41 -1.74 1.96
C ALA A 150 -20.83 -0.31 1.55
N LEU A 151 -21.42 0.45 2.47
CA LEU A 151 -21.74 1.88 2.28
C LEU A 151 -20.46 2.71 2.00
N LEU A 152 -19.40 2.50 2.76
CA LEU A 152 -18.12 3.17 2.51
C LEU A 152 -17.56 2.82 1.12
N THR A 153 -17.68 1.57 0.68
CA THR A 153 -17.24 1.16 -0.66
C THR A 153 -18.06 1.84 -1.76
N ALA A 154 -19.38 1.93 -1.60
CA ALA A 154 -20.26 2.62 -2.55
C ALA A 154 -19.96 4.13 -2.61
N LEU A 155 -19.79 4.76 -1.44
CA LEU A 155 -19.44 6.18 -1.35
C LEU A 155 -18.05 6.45 -1.95
N GLU A 156 -17.04 5.64 -1.65
CA GLU A 156 -15.71 5.79 -2.25
C GLU A 156 -15.78 5.77 -3.78
N ARG A 157 -16.50 4.81 -4.33
CA ARG A 157 -16.63 4.63 -5.78
C ARG A 157 -17.20 5.84 -6.48
N TRP A 158 -18.22 6.46 -5.91
CA TRP A 158 -19.01 7.47 -6.59
C TRP A 158 -18.75 8.91 -6.13
N THR A 159 -18.08 9.11 -4.98
CA THR A 159 -17.91 10.46 -4.40
C THR A 159 -16.46 10.87 -4.19
N SER A 160 -15.48 9.99 -4.39
CA SER A 160 -14.08 10.31 -4.13
C SER A 160 -13.41 11.21 -5.17
N ASP A 161 -14.03 11.42 -6.32
CA ASP A 161 -13.49 12.29 -7.38
C ASP A 161 -14.16 13.68 -7.40
N PHE A 162 -15.05 13.98 -6.44
CA PHE A 162 -15.79 15.21 -6.36
C PHE A 162 -15.49 16.00 -5.09
N PRO A 163 -15.38 17.33 -5.17
CA PRO A 163 -15.17 18.17 -4.00
C PRO A 163 -16.43 18.28 -3.15
N ASP A 164 -16.28 18.38 -1.83
CA ASP A 164 -17.41 18.62 -0.91
C ASP A 164 -17.84 20.10 -0.97
N GLU A 165 -16.91 21.03 -0.78
CA GLU A 165 -17.14 22.45 -0.88
C GLU A 165 -16.71 23.02 -2.23
N VAL A 166 -17.50 23.93 -2.77
CA VAL A 166 -17.29 24.52 -4.09
C VAL A 166 -17.36 26.04 -3.97
N ARG A 167 -16.26 26.64 -3.55
CA ARG A 167 -16.13 28.11 -3.50
C ARG A 167 -15.33 28.57 -4.71
N ALA A 168 -15.82 29.63 -5.38
CA ALA A 168 -15.12 30.21 -6.51
C ALA A 168 -13.73 30.71 -6.06
N GLY A 169 -12.70 30.29 -6.78
CA GLY A 169 -11.32 30.69 -6.51
C GLY A 169 -10.59 29.89 -5.42
N ALA A 170 -11.28 29.03 -4.65
CA ALA A 170 -10.63 28.16 -3.69
C ALA A 170 -10.19 26.83 -4.33
N GLU A 171 -9.03 26.31 -3.94
CA GLU A 171 -8.60 24.97 -4.25
C GLU A 171 -9.14 24.01 -3.18
N THR A 172 -10.03 23.10 -3.57
CA THR A 172 -10.61 22.10 -2.68
C THR A 172 -9.92 20.78 -2.92
N ASP A 173 -9.17 20.32 -1.91
CA ASP A 173 -8.31 19.12 -1.95
C ASP A 173 -8.89 17.92 -1.17
N LEU A 174 -10.01 18.12 -0.47
CA LEU A 174 -10.73 17.03 0.20
C LEU A 174 -11.96 16.62 -0.60
N SER A 175 -12.03 15.33 -0.93
CA SER A 175 -13.18 14.77 -1.61
C SER A 175 -14.41 14.68 -0.69
N LEU A 176 -15.59 14.61 -1.32
CA LEU A 176 -16.84 14.28 -0.63
C LEU A 176 -16.67 13.03 0.25
N TYR A 177 -16.05 11.99 -0.27
CA TYR A 177 -15.81 10.75 0.47
C TYR A 177 -14.93 10.97 1.70
N ASP A 178 -13.76 11.59 1.53
CA ASP A 178 -12.78 11.75 2.62
C ASP A 178 -13.35 12.60 3.76
N ARG A 179 -14.02 13.68 3.41
CA ARG A 179 -14.63 14.56 4.39
C ARG A 179 -15.76 13.87 5.14
N ARG A 180 -16.66 13.15 4.43
CA ARG A 180 -17.80 12.44 5.02
C ARG A 180 -17.36 11.32 5.94
N ARG A 181 -16.38 10.53 5.50
CA ARG A 181 -15.80 9.48 6.32
C ARG A 181 -15.16 10.02 7.59
N THR A 182 -14.38 11.10 7.48
CA THR A 182 -13.75 11.73 8.65
C THR A 182 -14.80 12.34 9.60
N ALA A 183 -15.85 12.98 9.06
CA ALA A 183 -16.97 13.45 9.86
C ALA A 183 -17.67 12.30 10.61
N ALA A 184 -17.89 11.17 9.94
CA ALA A 184 -18.49 10.00 10.56
C ALA A 184 -17.62 9.42 11.68
N ALA A 185 -16.28 9.45 11.52
CA ALA A 185 -15.33 9.04 12.57
C ALA A 185 -15.41 9.97 13.80
N PHE A 186 -15.43 11.27 13.59
CA PHE A 186 -15.62 12.22 14.69
C PHE A 186 -16.98 12.04 15.36
N GLY A 187 -18.05 11.95 14.56
CA GLY A 187 -19.42 11.84 15.05
C GLY A 187 -19.65 10.58 15.88
N SER A 188 -19.15 9.43 15.43
CA SER A 188 -19.26 8.17 16.17
C SER A 188 -18.54 8.25 17.50
N CYS A 189 -17.32 8.81 17.53
CA CYS A 189 -16.56 8.99 18.78
C CYS A 189 -17.25 9.93 19.75
N LEU A 190 -17.75 11.08 19.28
CA LEU A 190 -18.49 12.03 20.12
C LEU A 190 -19.77 11.40 20.69
N SER A 191 -20.48 10.61 19.88
CA SER A 191 -21.68 9.91 20.35
C SER A 191 -21.38 8.93 21.47
N GLU A 192 -20.37 8.04 21.29
CA GLU A 192 -19.99 7.07 22.30
C GLU A 192 -19.43 7.74 23.57
N TYR A 193 -18.64 8.80 23.41
CA TYR A 193 -18.11 9.57 24.54
C TYR A 193 -19.20 10.17 25.42
N LEU A 194 -20.27 10.74 24.81
CA LEU A 194 -21.37 11.33 25.55
C LEU A 194 -22.36 10.29 26.09
N LEU A 195 -22.48 9.12 25.45
CA LEU A 195 -23.27 8.00 26.00
C LEU A 195 -22.64 7.43 27.27
N ASP A 196 -21.32 7.33 27.34
CA ASP A 196 -20.58 6.83 28.50
C ASP A 196 -20.72 7.75 29.72
N ARG A 197 -20.84 9.07 29.50
CA ARG A 197 -20.96 10.08 30.59
C ARG A 197 -22.37 10.31 31.11
N GLU A 198 -23.37 9.73 30.46
CA GLU A 198 -24.79 10.02 30.76
C GLU A 198 -25.12 11.53 30.74
N ASP A 199 -24.23 12.34 30.13
CA ASP A 199 -24.36 13.79 30.13
C ASP A 199 -25.39 14.25 29.09
N SER A 200 -26.38 14.97 29.53
CA SER A 200 -27.45 15.47 28.67
C SER A 200 -27.16 16.83 28.03
N THR A 201 -26.11 17.53 28.45
CA THR A 201 -25.81 18.88 27.99
C THR A 201 -24.83 18.87 26.81
N PHE A 202 -25.35 19.24 25.61
CA PHE A 202 -24.47 19.44 24.45
C PHE A 202 -23.91 20.88 24.48
N GLN A 203 -22.58 20.98 24.68
CA GLN A 203 -21.85 22.26 24.63
C GLN A 203 -20.69 22.12 23.63
N GLU A 204 -20.89 22.58 22.40
CA GLU A 204 -19.91 22.43 21.34
C GLU A 204 -18.54 22.99 21.70
N ALA A 205 -18.46 24.23 22.21
CA ALA A 205 -17.19 24.87 22.54
C ALA A 205 -16.39 24.10 23.60
N ALA A 206 -17.08 23.44 24.54
CA ALA A 206 -16.44 22.56 25.53
C ALA A 206 -15.93 21.26 24.88
N LEU A 207 -16.77 20.58 24.09
CA LEU A 207 -16.43 19.33 23.42
C LEU A 207 -15.27 19.46 22.43
N ARG A 208 -15.12 20.61 21.77
CA ARG A 208 -13.96 20.88 20.90
C ARG A 208 -12.64 20.95 21.66
N LYS A 209 -12.63 21.48 22.87
CA LYS A 209 -11.43 21.69 23.69
C LYS A 209 -11.11 20.52 24.60
N GLU A 210 -12.12 19.79 25.04
CA GLU A 210 -11.95 18.62 25.90
C GLU A 210 -11.29 17.48 25.12
N LYS A 211 -10.47 16.69 25.82
CA LYS A 211 -9.86 15.50 25.24
C LYS A 211 -10.88 14.37 25.13
N THR A 212 -11.72 14.45 24.11
CA THR A 212 -12.81 13.51 23.86
C THR A 212 -12.40 12.33 22.99
N PHE A 213 -11.21 12.38 22.39
CA PHE A 213 -10.72 11.39 21.45
C PHE A 213 -9.44 10.72 21.93
N LEU A 214 -9.24 9.49 21.49
CA LEU A 214 -7.97 8.78 21.48
C LEU A 214 -7.50 8.60 20.04
N LEU A 215 -6.32 9.09 19.70
CA LEU A 215 -5.63 8.70 18.48
C LEU A 215 -4.82 7.45 18.81
N TYR A 216 -5.19 6.32 18.20
CA TYR A 216 -4.59 5.01 18.39
C TYR A 216 -3.79 4.59 17.18
N THR A 217 -2.68 3.94 17.37
CA THR A 217 -1.93 3.25 16.31
C THR A 217 -1.50 1.86 16.74
N ALA A 218 -1.45 0.96 15.77
CA ALA A 218 -0.84 -0.36 15.91
C ALA A 218 -0.11 -0.76 14.64
N GLY A 219 0.96 -1.55 14.78
CA GLY A 219 1.75 -2.01 13.64
C GLY A 219 2.52 -3.28 13.95
N PHE A 220 2.67 -4.15 12.94
CA PHE A 220 3.49 -5.35 13.06
C PHE A 220 4.97 -5.02 13.06
N SER A 221 5.68 -5.55 14.04
CA SER A 221 7.14 -5.67 14.04
C SER A 221 7.55 -7.06 13.58
N GLY A 222 8.60 -7.13 12.74
CA GLY A 222 9.15 -8.38 12.24
C GLY A 222 8.58 -8.84 10.89
N ILE A 223 7.80 -8.03 10.20
CA ILE A 223 7.16 -8.31 8.91
C ILE A 223 8.17 -8.91 7.92
N GLN A 224 9.25 -8.23 7.66
CA GLN A 224 10.25 -8.64 6.67
C GLN A 224 10.88 -9.99 7.04
N LYS A 225 11.32 -10.15 8.30
CA LYS A 225 11.86 -11.41 8.78
C LYS A 225 10.85 -12.54 8.64
N PHE A 226 9.58 -12.29 8.94
CA PHE A 226 8.52 -13.29 8.81
C PHE A 226 8.27 -13.67 7.34
N ILE A 227 8.15 -12.69 6.44
CA ILE A 227 7.89 -12.95 5.01
C ILE A 227 9.07 -13.68 4.37
N TYR A 228 10.30 -13.23 4.58
CA TYR A 228 11.48 -13.75 3.89
C TYR A 228 12.09 -15.01 4.52
N THR A 229 11.58 -15.49 5.64
CA THR A 229 11.99 -16.77 6.22
C THR A 229 11.33 -17.92 5.47
N VAL A 230 11.85 -18.23 4.27
CA VAL A 230 11.34 -19.28 3.38
C VAL A 230 12.51 -20.05 2.75
N SER A 231 12.25 -21.32 2.38
CA SER A 231 13.18 -22.13 1.60
C SER A 231 13.16 -21.71 0.12
N THR A 232 14.14 -22.18 -0.66
CA THR A 232 14.19 -21.94 -2.11
C THR A 232 13.01 -22.59 -2.84
N ASP A 233 12.63 -23.81 -2.42
CA ASP A 233 11.55 -24.55 -3.07
C ASP A 233 10.19 -23.95 -2.79
N GLY A 234 9.49 -23.54 -3.85
CA GLY A 234 8.19 -22.88 -3.74
C GLY A 234 8.25 -21.50 -3.07
N ALA A 235 9.40 -20.82 -3.16
CA ALA A 235 9.64 -19.55 -2.48
C ALA A 235 8.56 -18.51 -2.80
N LEU A 236 8.23 -18.27 -4.07
CA LEU A 236 7.22 -17.28 -4.46
C LEU A 236 5.84 -17.60 -3.84
N LYS A 237 5.44 -18.88 -3.83
CA LYS A 237 4.18 -19.33 -3.22
C LYS A 237 4.15 -19.02 -1.73
N SER A 238 5.23 -19.33 -1.03
CA SER A 238 5.35 -19.11 0.41
C SER A 238 5.44 -17.63 0.78
N LEU A 239 6.20 -16.83 0.04
CA LEU A 239 6.32 -15.39 0.25
C LEU A 239 4.96 -14.69 0.13
N ARG A 240 4.25 -14.92 -0.96
CA ARG A 240 2.94 -14.32 -1.20
C ARG A 240 1.90 -14.72 -0.18
N SER A 241 1.87 -16.00 0.21
CA SER A 241 0.94 -16.46 1.24
C SER A 241 1.19 -15.82 2.59
N ARG A 242 2.46 -15.63 2.96
CA ARG A 242 2.83 -14.97 4.22
C ARG A 242 2.48 -13.49 4.21
N SER A 243 2.76 -12.80 3.12
CA SER A 243 2.40 -11.40 2.94
C SER A 243 0.88 -11.20 3.02
N PHE A 244 0.14 -11.99 2.27
CA PHE A 244 -1.32 -11.96 2.26
C PHE A 244 -1.92 -12.26 3.65
N PHE A 245 -1.36 -13.25 4.34
CA PHE A 245 -1.81 -13.58 5.69
C PHE A 245 -1.61 -12.40 6.66
N LEU A 246 -0.49 -11.69 6.60
CA LEU A 246 -0.26 -10.52 7.46
C LEU A 246 -1.26 -9.39 7.17
N GLU A 247 -1.61 -9.17 5.90
CA GLU A 247 -2.63 -8.19 5.56
C GLU A 247 -4.01 -8.57 6.12
N LEU A 248 -4.43 -9.80 5.91
CA LEU A 248 -5.70 -10.30 6.49
C LEU A 248 -5.68 -10.29 8.01
N LEU A 249 -4.54 -10.61 8.62
CA LEU A 249 -4.40 -10.59 10.07
C LEU A 249 -4.52 -9.16 10.63
N MET A 250 -4.02 -8.16 9.90
CA MET A 250 -4.18 -6.74 10.27
C MET A 250 -5.64 -6.30 10.13
N GLU A 251 -6.30 -6.65 9.01
CA GLU A 251 -7.73 -6.37 8.82
C GLU A 251 -8.58 -6.97 9.95
N HIS A 252 -8.32 -8.24 10.26
CA HIS A 252 -9.00 -8.93 11.34
C HIS A 252 -8.72 -8.29 12.71
N TYR A 253 -7.47 -7.89 12.97
CA TYR A 253 -7.09 -7.19 14.19
C TYR A 253 -7.89 -5.90 14.39
N VAL A 254 -7.99 -5.09 13.34
CA VAL A 254 -8.71 -3.81 13.33
C VAL A 254 -10.20 -4.05 13.58
N ASP A 255 -10.79 -5.00 12.90
CA ASP A 255 -12.23 -5.26 13.01
C ASP A 255 -12.65 -5.82 14.37
N GLU A 256 -11.83 -6.70 14.97
CA GLU A 256 -12.08 -7.17 16.33
C GLU A 256 -11.95 -6.03 17.35
N LEU A 257 -10.96 -5.16 17.16
CA LEU A 257 -10.76 -4.00 18.02
C LEU A 257 -11.92 -3.01 17.91
N LEU A 258 -12.34 -2.66 16.70
CA LEU A 258 -13.48 -1.76 16.47
C LEU A 258 -14.78 -2.34 17.03
N ALA A 259 -15.00 -3.64 16.87
CA ALA A 259 -16.16 -4.33 17.45
C ALA A 259 -16.14 -4.28 18.98
N ALA A 260 -14.97 -4.49 19.61
CA ALA A 260 -14.82 -4.38 21.05
C ALA A 260 -15.08 -2.96 21.57
N CYS A 261 -14.76 -1.94 20.76
CA CYS A 261 -15.02 -0.52 21.06
C CYS A 261 -16.41 -0.04 20.66
N GLN A 262 -17.30 -0.90 20.21
CA GLN A 262 -18.64 -0.55 19.69
C GLN A 262 -18.63 0.41 18.51
N LEU A 263 -17.58 0.38 17.66
CA LEU A 263 -17.34 1.25 16.53
C LEU A 263 -17.38 0.50 15.21
N SER A 264 -17.18 1.23 14.11
CA SER A 264 -17.17 0.71 12.75
C SER A 264 -15.95 1.19 11.95
N ARG A 265 -15.82 0.73 10.71
CA ARG A 265 -14.69 1.08 9.83
C ARG A 265 -14.57 2.56 9.44
N VAL A 266 -15.53 3.41 9.74
CA VAL A 266 -15.36 4.87 9.61
C VAL A 266 -14.21 5.37 10.49
N ASN A 267 -13.97 4.69 11.62
CA ASN A 267 -12.94 5.03 12.60
C ASN A 267 -11.53 4.56 12.22
N LEU A 268 -11.39 3.75 11.17
CA LEU A 268 -10.10 3.38 10.59
C LEU A 268 -9.62 4.51 9.66
N LEU A 269 -8.71 5.36 10.12
CA LEU A 269 -8.23 6.53 9.38
C LEU A 269 -7.12 6.16 8.40
N PHE A 270 -6.09 5.46 8.89
CA PHE A 270 -4.93 5.07 8.11
C PHE A 270 -4.76 3.57 8.15
N HIS A 271 -4.43 2.99 7.00
CA HIS A 271 -4.17 1.57 6.89
C HIS A 271 -3.20 1.28 5.75
N GLY A 272 -2.04 0.74 6.06
CA GLY A 272 -1.02 0.39 5.06
C GLY A 272 0.28 -0.10 5.71
N GLY A 273 1.10 -0.84 4.96
CA GLY A 273 2.42 -1.29 5.42
C GLY A 273 2.41 -2.13 6.71
N GLY A 274 1.29 -2.82 7.00
CA GLY A 274 1.13 -3.55 8.26
C GLY A 274 0.92 -2.65 9.48
N GLN A 275 0.49 -1.40 9.28
CA GLN A 275 0.14 -0.43 10.32
C GLN A 275 -1.29 0.08 10.16
N CYS A 276 -1.91 0.50 11.24
CA CYS A 276 -3.21 1.15 11.25
C CYS A 276 -3.25 2.31 12.25
N HIS A 277 -4.11 3.32 11.94
CA HIS A 277 -4.45 4.38 12.90
C HIS A 277 -5.97 4.47 13.01
N LEU A 278 -6.45 4.54 14.24
CA LEU A 278 -7.87 4.62 14.56
C LEU A 278 -8.16 5.89 15.35
N LEU A 279 -9.31 6.47 15.09
CA LEU A 279 -9.90 7.50 15.96
C LEU A 279 -10.94 6.85 16.85
N LEU A 280 -10.75 6.92 18.16
CA LEU A 280 -11.56 6.24 19.16
C LEU A 280 -12.09 7.25 20.20
N PRO A 281 -13.21 6.99 20.87
CA PRO A 281 -13.67 7.83 21.97
C PRO A 281 -12.84 7.59 23.24
N LYS A 282 -12.60 8.64 24.00
CA LYS A 282 -11.88 8.55 25.27
C LYS A 282 -12.82 8.14 26.40
N THR A 283 -13.06 6.84 26.54
CA THR A 283 -13.83 6.24 27.63
C THR A 283 -13.01 5.17 28.33
N GLU A 284 -13.31 4.88 29.61
CA GLU A 284 -12.63 3.80 30.35
C GLU A 284 -12.85 2.44 29.68
N ALA A 285 -14.06 2.20 29.19
CA ALA A 285 -14.40 0.96 28.49
C ALA A 285 -13.56 0.74 27.21
N VAL A 286 -13.29 1.80 26.45
CA VAL A 286 -12.42 1.72 25.27
C VAL A 286 -10.96 1.48 25.66
N GLU A 287 -10.44 2.20 26.66
CA GLU A 287 -9.05 1.99 27.12
C GLU A 287 -8.84 0.58 27.68
N GLU A 288 -9.83 0.01 28.37
CA GLU A 288 -9.81 -1.37 28.83
C GLU A 288 -9.85 -2.35 27.64
N ALA A 289 -10.74 -2.13 26.66
CA ALA A 289 -10.83 -2.94 25.46
C ALA A 289 -9.51 -2.96 24.68
N LEU A 290 -8.84 -1.79 24.57
CA LEU A 290 -7.51 -1.67 23.97
C LEU A 290 -6.47 -2.51 24.74
N ALA A 291 -6.43 -2.41 26.04
CA ALA A 291 -5.47 -3.14 26.88
C ALA A 291 -5.70 -4.67 26.78
N VAL A 292 -6.94 -5.11 26.87
CA VAL A 292 -7.32 -6.54 26.82
C VAL A 292 -7.01 -7.13 25.44
N TRP A 293 -7.46 -6.46 24.37
CA TRP A 293 -7.27 -6.98 23.01
C TRP A 293 -5.81 -7.05 22.60
N ASN A 294 -5.03 -6.00 22.83
CA ASN A 294 -3.61 -5.98 22.51
C ASN A 294 -2.82 -7.07 23.24
N ARG A 295 -3.11 -7.30 24.52
CA ARG A 295 -2.49 -8.38 25.29
C ARG A 295 -2.85 -9.74 24.71
N LYS A 296 -4.13 -9.98 24.43
CA LYS A 296 -4.63 -11.24 23.89
C LYS A 296 -4.04 -11.55 22.52
N PHE A 297 -4.00 -10.54 21.64
CA PHE A 297 -3.43 -10.67 20.31
C PHE A 297 -1.93 -10.98 20.34
N ASN A 298 -1.16 -10.26 21.15
CA ASN A 298 0.27 -10.53 21.30
C ASN A 298 0.55 -11.89 21.96
N ASN A 299 -0.25 -12.33 22.92
CA ASN A 299 -0.12 -13.68 23.47
C ASN A 299 -0.36 -14.76 22.39
N TRP A 300 -1.34 -14.55 21.52
CA TRP A 300 -1.58 -15.43 20.38
C TRP A 300 -0.40 -15.41 19.40
N LEU A 301 0.16 -14.24 19.07
CA LEU A 301 1.36 -14.14 18.22
C LEU A 301 2.54 -14.90 18.83
N ILE A 302 2.77 -14.79 20.13
CA ILE A 302 3.82 -15.52 20.84
C ILE A 302 3.59 -17.03 20.73
N GLN A 303 2.38 -17.52 20.95
CA GLN A 303 2.06 -18.94 20.89
C GLN A 303 2.23 -19.51 19.47
N GLU A 304 1.83 -18.77 18.46
CA GLU A 304 1.86 -19.25 17.08
C GLU A 304 3.16 -18.97 16.33
N PHE A 305 3.84 -17.85 16.61
CA PHE A 305 5.02 -17.38 15.86
C PHE A 305 6.23 -17.08 16.74
N GLY A 306 6.15 -17.27 18.05
CA GLY A 306 7.23 -16.95 18.98
C GLY A 306 7.58 -15.46 18.95
N ILE A 307 8.86 -15.15 18.82
CA ILE A 307 9.38 -13.78 18.74
C ILE A 307 9.41 -13.22 17.31
N SER A 308 8.90 -13.96 16.31
CA SER A 308 9.02 -13.56 14.89
C SER A 308 8.10 -12.40 14.53
N LEU A 309 6.96 -12.30 15.19
CA LEU A 309 5.96 -11.25 15.01
C LEU A 309 5.52 -10.68 16.35
N TYR A 310 5.32 -9.37 16.39
CA TYR A 310 4.76 -8.65 17.52
C TYR A 310 3.91 -7.48 17.01
N MET A 311 2.80 -7.16 17.72
CA MET A 311 1.95 -6.00 17.44
C MET A 311 2.34 -4.87 18.39
N ASP A 312 3.13 -3.91 17.89
CA ASP A 312 3.39 -2.65 18.58
C ASP A 312 2.14 -1.78 18.56
N HIS A 313 1.87 -1.05 19.62
CA HIS A 313 0.67 -0.22 19.73
C HIS A 313 0.85 0.92 20.72
N GLY A 314 0.05 1.96 20.55
CA GLY A 314 0.00 3.11 21.45
C GLY A 314 -1.21 3.98 21.20
N TRP A 315 -1.58 4.82 22.18
CA TRP A 315 -2.65 5.81 22.03
C TRP A 315 -2.39 7.07 22.86
N VAL A 316 -2.93 8.17 22.39
CA VAL A 316 -2.83 9.49 23.01
C VAL A 316 -4.20 10.13 23.06
N ALA A 317 -4.57 10.69 24.21
CA ALA A 317 -5.80 11.48 24.34
C ALA A 317 -5.60 12.86 23.71
N CYS A 318 -6.54 13.26 22.85
CA CYS A 318 -6.54 14.51 22.10
C CYS A 318 -7.92 15.14 22.04
N SER A 319 -7.97 16.44 21.77
CA SER A 319 -9.20 17.20 21.57
C SER A 319 -9.52 17.35 20.09
N GLY A 320 -10.75 17.77 19.76
CA GLY A 320 -11.10 18.12 18.39
C GLY A 320 -10.21 19.25 17.85
N ASN A 321 -9.90 20.24 18.68
CA ASN A 321 -9.03 21.36 18.30
C ASN A 321 -7.58 20.93 18.03
N ASP A 322 -7.06 19.93 18.75
CA ASP A 322 -5.72 19.35 18.46
C ASP A 322 -5.71 18.71 17.07
N LEU A 323 -6.75 17.95 16.72
CA LEU A 323 -6.83 17.17 15.48
C LEU A 323 -7.10 18.03 14.23
N VAL A 324 -7.80 19.16 14.39
CA VAL A 324 -7.98 20.13 13.31
C VAL A 324 -6.85 21.15 13.24
N ASN A 325 -5.88 21.03 14.15
CA ASN A 325 -4.74 21.93 14.27
C ASN A 325 -5.17 23.38 14.51
N GLU A 326 -5.96 23.61 15.55
CA GLU A 326 -6.37 24.98 15.94
C GLU A 326 -5.13 25.87 16.05
N PRO A 327 -5.12 27.07 15.47
CA PRO A 327 -3.94 27.93 15.42
C PRO A 327 -3.29 28.18 16.79
N ALA A 328 -2.02 27.82 16.91
CA ALA A 328 -1.18 28.01 18.09
C ALA A 328 0.29 28.26 17.67
N ALA A 329 1.11 28.69 18.63
CA ALA A 329 2.55 28.90 18.38
C ALA A 329 3.27 27.62 17.94
N GLU A 330 2.90 26.48 18.51
CA GLU A 330 3.35 25.14 18.11
C GLU A 330 2.14 24.37 17.56
N SER A 331 2.35 23.53 16.55
CA SER A 331 1.29 22.72 15.97
C SER A 331 0.72 21.70 16.97
N PRO A 332 -0.52 21.87 17.43
CA PRO A 332 -1.15 20.87 18.31
C PRO A 332 -1.25 19.51 17.66
N TYR A 333 -1.52 19.47 16.36
CA TYR A 333 -1.61 18.26 15.55
C TYR A 333 -0.28 17.48 15.54
N GLU A 334 0.82 18.14 15.22
CA GLU A 334 2.15 17.53 15.20
C GLU A 334 2.54 16.99 16.59
N LYS A 335 2.21 17.73 17.65
CA LYS A 335 2.46 17.30 19.03
C LYS A 335 1.73 16.01 19.40
N VAL A 336 0.50 15.83 18.91
CA VAL A 336 -0.26 14.59 19.13
C VAL A 336 0.47 13.41 18.49
N PHE A 337 0.94 13.54 17.24
CA PHE A 337 1.67 12.48 16.53
C PHE A 337 3.05 12.21 17.17
N CYS A 338 3.80 13.23 17.54
CA CYS A 338 5.08 13.06 18.26
C CYS A 338 4.89 12.26 19.57
N ASN A 339 3.88 12.62 20.36
CA ASN A 339 3.58 11.91 21.61
C ASN A 339 3.13 10.46 21.34
N LEU A 340 2.38 10.22 20.26
CA LEU A 340 1.94 8.88 19.87
C LEU A 340 3.14 8.01 19.48
N ASN A 341 4.01 8.53 18.62
CA ASN A 341 5.23 7.85 18.18
C ASN A 341 6.14 7.52 19.36
N GLN A 342 6.34 8.46 20.28
CA GLN A 342 7.14 8.23 21.49
C GLN A 342 6.59 7.08 22.33
N LYS A 343 5.26 6.97 22.50
CA LYS A 343 4.64 5.85 23.22
C LYS A 343 4.85 4.50 22.52
N VAL A 344 4.77 4.47 21.19
CA VAL A 344 5.02 3.27 20.39
C VAL A 344 6.48 2.84 20.52
N GLU A 345 7.44 3.78 20.41
CA GLU A 345 8.87 3.47 20.57
C GLU A 345 9.19 2.93 21.96
N LEU A 346 8.63 3.52 23.03
CA LEU A 346 8.77 2.99 24.39
C LEU A 346 8.21 1.56 24.52
N ARG A 347 7.13 1.25 23.78
CA ARG A 347 6.54 -0.09 23.74
C ARG A 347 7.44 -1.08 23.01
N LYS A 348 8.04 -0.68 21.90
CA LYS A 348 9.03 -1.51 21.18
C LYS A 348 10.21 -1.93 22.04
N LEU A 349 10.62 -1.08 22.97
CA LEU A 349 11.68 -1.40 23.94
C LEU A 349 11.22 -2.36 25.06
N ARG A 350 9.91 -2.51 25.30
CA ARG A 350 9.33 -3.32 26.39
C ARG A 350 8.22 -4.22 25.87
N ARG A 351 8.53 -5.03 24.85
CA ARG A 351 7.55 -5.89 24.15
C ARG A 351 6.91 -6.94 25.02
N TYR A 352 7.71 -7.60 25.84
CA TYR A 352 7.31 -8.76 26.61
C TYR A 352 7.34 -8.48 28.10
N ASP A 353 6.31 -8.93 28.81
CA ASP A 353 6.30 -8.94 30.26
C ASP A 353 7.08 -10.15 30.82
N ALA A 354 7.31 -10.16 32.15
CA ALA A 354 8.09 -11.22 32.81
C ALA A 354 7.47 -12.61 32.62
N GLY A 355 6.13 -12.71 32.63
CA GLY A 355 5.42 -13.97 32.38
C GLY A 355 5.61 -14.51 30.98
N GLN A 356 5.52 -13.63 29.99
CA GLN A 356 5.76 -13.95 28.57
C GLN A 356 7.21 -14.40 28.35
N LEU A 357 8.19 -13.70 28.95
CA LEU A 357 9.61 -14.09 28.86
C LEU A 357 9.87 -15.45 29.54
N LEU A 358 9.24 -15.72 30.66
CA LEU A 358 9.33 -17.03 31.34
C LEU A 358 8.72 -18.13 30.46
N THR A 359 7.61 -17.88 29.79
CA THR A 359 6.97 -18.82 28.87
C THR A 359 7.88 -19.13 27.68
N LEU A 360 8.39 -18.08 27.01
CA LEU A 360 9.32 -18.23 25.88
C LEU A 360 10.59 -19.02 26.23
N ASN A 361 11.11 -18.85 27.48
CA ASN A 361 12.31 -19.53 27.93
C ASN A 361 12.04 -20.95 28.46
N ARG A 362 10.80 -21.29 28.85
CA ARG A 362 10.43 -22.61 29.37
C ARG A 362 9.97 -23.59 28.30
N GLU A 363 9.62 -23.12 27.09
CA GLU A 363 9.25 -24.02 25.99
C GLU A 363 10.42 -24.95 25.70
N LYS A 364 10.29 -26.23 26.12
CA LYS A 364 11.20 -27.29 25.70
C LYS A 364 11.02 -27.47 24.20
N LEU A 365 12.02 -27.09 23.43
CA LEU A 365 12.13 -27.47 22.02
C LEU A 365 12.06 -29.01 21.98
N ASP A 366 11.19 -29.53 21.12
CA ASP A 366 11.20 -30.96 20.83
C ASP A 366 12.47 -31.26 20.03
N THR A 367 13.50 -31.63 20.78
CA THR A 367 14.90 -31.70 20.31
C THR A 367 15.20 -33.00 19.57
N GLN A 368 14.27 -33.58 18.83
CA GLN A 368 14.60 -34.70 17.93
C GLN A 368 15.55 -34.32 16.76
N GLY A 369 16.08 -33.10 16.79
CA GLY A 369 17.07 -32.61 15.82
C GLY A 369 16.50 -32.36 14.42
N ARG A 370 15.18 -32.41 14.27
CA ARG A 370 14.48 -32.18 13.00
C ARG A 370 13.88 -30.78 12.99
N GLU A 371 13.90 -30.13 11.84
CA GLU A 371 13.38 -28.78 11.65
C GLU A 371 12.46 -28.67 10.44
N CYS A 372 11.60 -27.68 10.47
CA CYS A 372 10.77 -27.32 9.32
C CYS A 372 11.66 -26.85 8.17
N LYS A 373 11.62 -27.53 7.03
CA LYS A 373 12.40 -27.18 5.82
C LYS A 373 12.23 -25.73 5.36
N VAL A 374 11.13 -25.07 5.75
CA VAL A 374 10.81 -23.71 5.30
C VAL A 374 11.27 -22.65 6.29
N CYS A 375 10.92 -22.79 7.57
CA CYS A 375 11.16 -21.74 8.56
C CYS A 375 12.11 -22.13 9.71
N GLY A 376 12.65 -23.34 9.71
CA GLY A 376 13.57 -23.83 10.73
C GLY A 376 12.92 -24.09 12.11
N ARG A 377 11.61 -24.03 12.23
CA ARG A 377 10.90 -24.34 13.48
C ARG A 377 10.99 -25.82 13.80
N MET A 378 11.21 -26.16 15.07
CA MET A 378 11.45 -27.55 15.51
C MET A 378 10.25 -28.21 16.19
N ASP A 379 9.17 -27.47 16.47
CA ASP A 379 7.98 -27.98 17.11
C ASP A 379 6.84 -28.33 16.15
N ARG A 380 6.01 -29.28 16.52
CA ARG A 380 4.78 -29.64 15.80
C ARG A 380 5.00 -29.92 14.30
N LEU A 381 6.04 -30.67 13.96
CA LEU A 381 6.34 -31.00 12.55
C LEU A 381 5.40 -32.07 12.01
N VAL A 382 4.99 -31.88 10.74
CA VAL A 382 4.20 -32.83 9.94
C VAL A 382 5.03 -33.22 8.73
N ASP A 383 5.11 -34.53 8.46
CA ASP A 383 5.73 -35.03 7.24
C ASP A 383 4.71 -35.00 6.09
N LEU A 384 5.05 -34.31 5.01
CA LEU A 384 4.24 -34.19 3.80
C LEU A 384 4.75 -35.09 2.65
N ALA A 385 5.84 -35.84 2.88
CA ALA A 385 6.39 -36.75 1.86
C ALA A 385 5.42 -37.91 1.56
N GLY A 386 5.42 -38.35 0.30
CA GLY A 386 4.75 -39.58 -0.11
C GLY A 386 5.47 -40.83 0.40
N GLN A 387 4.83 -42.00 0.22
CA GLN A 387 5.47 -43.27 0.51
C GLN A 387 6.70 -43.41 -0.39
N ASN A 388 7.88 -43.68 0.20
CA ASN A 388 9.18 -43.81 -0.46
C ASN A 388 9.88 -42.51 -0.89
N GLU A 389 9.40 -41.32 -0.46
CA GLU A 389 10.09 -40.07 -0.67
C GLU A 389 10.89 -39.66 0.57
N PRO A 390 11.97 -38.85 0.42
CA PRO A 390 12.67 -38.31 1.57
C PRO A 390 11.73 -37.41 2.39
N PRO A 391 11.83 -37.40 3.74
CA PRO A 391 10.92 -36.65 4.61
C PRO A 391 10.81 -35.17 4.25
N ASP A 392 9.60 -34.67 4.02
CA ASP A 392 9.28 -33.23 3.85
C ASP A 392 8.62 -32.69 5.12
N LEU A 393 9.46 -32.43 6.11
CA LEU A 393 9.01 -31.95 7.42
C LEU A 393 8.66 -30.46 7.38
N ARG A 394 7.41 -30.12 7.69
CA ARG A 394 6.91 -28.75 7.77
C ARG A 394 6.12 -28.51 9.04
N CYS A 395 6.23 -27.28 9.58
CA CYS A 395 5.33 -26.89 10.67
C CYS A 395 3.91 -26.63 10.11
N PRO A 396 2.85 -26.64 10.97
CA PRO A 396 1.47 -26.44 10.52
C PRO A 396 1.23 -25.16 9.74
N TRP A 397 1.93 -24.07 10.09
CA TRP A 397 1.80 -22.80 9.38
C TRP A 397 2.41 -22.85 7.99
N CYS A 398 3.60 -23.42 7.83
CA CYS A 398 4.22 -23.56 6.51
C CYS A 398 3.43 -24.49 5.58
N LYS A 399 2.81 -25.53 6.13
CA LYS A 399 1.84 -26.37 5.41
C LYS A 399 0.65 -25.53 4.94
N ARG A 400 -0.03 -24.82 5.85
CA ARG A 400 -1.18 -23.97 5.52
C ARG A 400 -0.85 -22.88 4.49
N PHE A 401 0.32 -22.25 4.59
CA PHE A 401 0.74 -21.24 3.61
C PHE A 401 0.95 -21.83 2.21
N LEU A 402 1.47 -23.04 2.12
CA LEU A 402 1.61 -23.74 0.85
C LEU A 402 0.24 -24.08 0.23
N GLU A 403 -0.69 -24.58 1.04
CA GLU A 403 -2.06 -24.89 0.63
C GLU A 403 -2.83 -23.61 0.24
N MET A 404 -2.69 -22.53 1.04
CA MET A 404 -3.29 -21.23 0.79
C MET A 404 -2.84 -20.64 -0.54
N SER A 405 -1.55 -20.80 -0.93
CA SER A 405 -1.01 -20.22 -2.15
C SER A 405 -1.77 -20.62 -3.42
N LYS A 406 -2.31 -21.85 -3.45
CA LYS A 406 -3.12 -22.35 -4.55
C LYS A 406 -4.49 -21.67 -4.57
N GLN A 407 -5.08 -21.48 -3.40
CA GLN A 407 -6.41 -20.89 -3.26
C GLN A 407 -6.43 -19.38 -3.49
N LEU A 408 -5.35 -18.66 -3.15
CA LEU A 408 -5.22 -17.21 -3.39
C LEU A 408 -5.35 -16.79 -4.85
N VAL A 409 -5.04 -17.71 -5.76
CA VAL A 409 -5.12 -17.48 -7.21
C VAL A 409 -6.56 -17.64 -7.74
N GLU A 410 -7.34 -18.50 -7.08
CA GLU A 410 -8.66 -18.91 -7.54
C GLU A 410 -9.80 -18.26 -6.76
N ARG A 411 -9.53 -17.75 -5.55
CA ARG A 411 -10.55 -17.27 -4.61
C ARG A 411 -10.41 -15.78 -4.37
N ASP A 412 -11.54 -15.10 -4.39
CA ASP A 412 -11.63 -13.66 -4.13
C ASP A 412 -12.38 -13.36 -2.81
N VAL A 413 -12.96 -14.37 -2.16
CA VAL A 413 -13.76 -14.22 -0.95
C VAL A 413 -13.11 -14.97 0.22
N TYR A 414 -13.03 -14.31 1.36
CA TYR A 414 -12.39 -14.78 2.58
C TYR A 414 -13.36 -14.64 3.74
N VAL A 415 -13.79 -15.76 4.27
CA VAL A 415 -14.84 -15.83 5.30
C VAL A 415 -14.23 -16.18 6.65
N VAL A 416 -14.55 -15.40 7.66
CA VAL A 416 -14.17 -15.68 9.06
C VAL A 416 -15.33 -16.38 9.73
N TYR A 417 -15.09 -17.63 10.14
CA TYR A 417 -16.05 -18.46 10.86
C TYR A 417 -15.70 -18.58 12.33
N ARG A 418 -16.74 -18.58 13.18
CA ARG A 418 -16.60 -18.94 14.59
C ARG A 418 -16.72 -20.45 14.74
N ALA A 419 -15.79 -21.09 15.46
CA ALA A 419 -15.93 -22.47 15.86
C ALA A 419 -17.05 -22.58 16.90
N LEU A 420 -18.07 -23.39 16.59
CA LEU A 420 -19.14 -23.72 17.53
C LEU A 420 -18.63 -24.73 18.58
N GLU A 421 -19.18 -24.69 19.79
CA GLU A 421 -18.86 -25.65 20.82
C GLU A 421 -19.30 -27.08 20.41
N GLU A 422 -18.70 -28.12 21.02
CA GLU A 422 -18.94 -29.54 20.59
C GLU A 422 -20.40 -29.99 20.58
N LYS A 423 -21.27 -29.32 21.33
CA LYS A 423 -22.71 -29.60 21.34
C LYS A 423 -23.47 -29.06 20.12
N GLU A 424 -22.87 -28.14 19.38
CA GLU A 424 -23.44 -27.45 18.21
C GLU A 424 -22.84 -27.96 16.88
N LYS A 425 -22.03 -29.04 16.93
CA LYS A 425 -21.32 -29.60 15.75
C LYS A 425 -22.20 -30.04 14.59
N THR A 426 -23.49 -30.13 14.79
CA THR A 426 -24.43 -30.62 13.77
C THR A 426 -24.75 -29.62 12.66
N ASN A 427 -24.34 -28.35 12.79
CA ASN A 427 -24.72 -27.25 11.89
C ASN A 427 -23.56 -26.39 11.38
N LEU A 428 -22.32 -26.83 11.44
CA LEU A 428 -21.27 -26.18 10.68
C LEU A 428 -21.51 -26.46 9.18
N PRO A 429 -21.47 -25.43 8.32
CA PRO A 429 -21.49 -25.67 6.89
C PRO A 429 -20.40 -26.68 6.58
N ALA A 430 -20.68 -27.61 5.69
CA ALA A 430 -19.68 -28.56 5.22
C ALA A 430 -18.61 -27.83 4.43
N ILE A 431 -17.71 -27.15 5.17
CA ILE A 431 -16.52 -26.53 4.58
C ILE A 431 -15.75 -27.66 3.92
N ASP A 432 -15.58 -27.58 2.60
CA ASP A 432 -14.81 -28.55 1.82
C ASP A 432 -13.49 -28.86 2.56
N GLU A 433 -13.19 -30.14 2.75
CA GLU A 433 -11.96 -30.58 3.41
C GLU A 433 -10.69 -30.01 2.76
N LYS A 434 -10.76 -29.65 1.47
CA LYS A 434 -9.70 -29.01 0.74
C LYS A 434 -9.53 -27.50 1.05
N THR A 435 -10.52 -26.89 1.70
CA THR A 435 -10.45 -25.46 2.06
C THR A 435 -9.48 -25.24 3.21
N VAL A 436 -8.51 -24.37 3.01
CA VAL A 436 -7.51 -24.02 4.04
C VAL A 436 -8.18 -23.26 5.18
N LYS A 437 -7.97 -23.74 6.40
CA LYS A 437 -8.45 -23.12 7.64
C LYS A 437 -7.29 -22.49 8.40
N LEU A 438 -7.25 -21.15 8.42
CA LEU A 438 -6.24 -20.38 9.13
C LEU A 438 -6.81 -19.96 10.50
N PRO A 439 -6.25 -20.40 11.62
CA PRO A 439 -6.70 -19.94 12.93
C PRO A 439 -6.38 -18.47 13.10
N LEU A 440 -7.32 -17.70 13.64
CA LEU A 440 -7.16 -16.29 13.97
C LEU A 440 -7.41 -16.06 15.48
N PRO A 441 -6.80 -15.02 16.06
CA PRO A 441 -7.14 -14.60 17.42
C PRO A 441 -8.54 -14.01 17.47
N ALA A 442 -9.30 -14.26 18.52
CA ALA A 442 -10.63 -13.70 18.67
C ALA A 442 -10.85 -13.17 20.09
N ALA A 443 -11.72 -12.19 20.24
CA ALA A 443 -12.11 -11.70 21.56
C ALA A 443 -12.73 -12.83 22.39
N ASN A 444 -13.58 -13.67 21.80
CA ASN A 444 -14.19 -14.83 22.44
C ASN A 444 -14.20 -16.05 21.51
N GLY A 445 -13.89 -17.22 22.05
CA GLY A 445 -13.92 -18.49 21.32
C GLY A 445 -12.76 -18.66 20.34
N ARG A 446 -12.96 -19.49 19.33
CA ARG A 446 -12.00 -19.77 18.26
C ARG A 446 -12.61 -19.34 16.93
N VAL A 447 -11.85 -18.66 16.09
CA VAL A 447 -12.26 -18.30 14.75
C VAL A 447 -11.24 -18.78 13.73
N TYR A 448 -11.71 -19.05 12.54
CA TYR A 448 -10.90 -19.51 11.41
C TYR A 448 -11.22 -18.68 10.17
N LEU A 449 -10.20 -18.31 9.42
CA LEU A 449 -10.33 -17.74 8.10
C LEU A 449 -10.30 -18.86 7.06
N CYS A 450 -11.28 -18.85 6.16
CA CYS A 450 -11.40 -19.77 5.03
C CYS A 450 -11.45 -18.99 3.72
N LEU A 451 -10.80 -19.54 2.69
CA LEU A 451 -10.84 -18.98 1.34
C LEU A 451 -11.91 -19.74 0.54
N GLU A 452 -12.93 -19.04 0.07
CA GLU A 452 -14.11 -19.70 -0.52
C GLU A 452 -14.48 -19.13 -1.89
N PRO A 453 -15.23 -19.91 -2.73
CA PRO A 453 -15.96 -19.35 -3.86
C PRO A 453 -17.05 -18.41 -3.38
N GLU A 454 -17.36 -17.39 -4.18
CA GLU A 454 -18.46 -16.45 -3.88
C GLU A 454 -19.80 -17.17 -3.67
N GLU A 455 -20.12 -18.15 -4.51
CA GLU A 455 -21.36 -18.94 -4.42
C GLU A 455 -21.48 -19.67 -3.08
N THR A 456 -20.39 -20.25 -2.59
CA THR A 456 -20.35 -20.94 -1.29
C THR A 456 -20.53 -19.96 -0.15
N ALA A 457 -19.86 -18.79 -0.20
CA ALA A 457 -20.00 -17.76 0.80
C ALA A 457 -21.43 -17.20 0.86
N CYS A 458 -22.10 -17.00 -0.28
CA CYS A 458 -23.50 -16.61 -0.34
C CYS A 458 -24.43 -17.64 0.31
N ALA A 459 -24.25 -18.93 0.00
CA ALA A 459 -25.06 -20.02 0.58
C ALA A 459 -24.90 -20.13 2.10
N HIS A 460 -23.71 -19.85 2.62
CA HIS A 460 -23.45 -19.90 4.06
C HIS A 460 -24.07 -18.72 4.83
N LEU A 461 -24.28 -17.56 4.19
CA LEU A 461 -24.97 -16.44 4.81
C LEU A 461 -26.47 -16.69 5.00
N GLU A 462 -27.10 -17.40 4.07
CA GLU A 462 -28.56 -17.66 4.11
C GLU A 462 -28.97 -18.63 5.22
N GLY A 463 -28.03 -19.37 5.80
CA GLY A 463 -28.28 -20.44 6.75
C GLY A 463 -27.74 -20.30 8.16
N GLU A 464 -26.77 -19.39 8.49
CA GLU A 464 -25.97 -19.67 9.68
C GLU A 464 -25.39 -18.52 10.49
N ARG A 465 -25.48 -18.71 11.80
CA ARG A 465 -24.91 -17.87 12.88
C ARG A 465 -23.37 -17.98 13.03
N ALA A 466 -22.69 -18.77 12.21
CA ALA A 466 -21.27 -19.04 12.34
C ALA A 466 -20.38 -18.02 11.61
N VAL A 467 -20.90 -17.32 10.60
CA VAL A 467 -20.15 -16.29 9.87
C VAL A 467 -19.98 -15.05 10.73
N VAL A 468 -18.73 -14.69 11.00
CA VAL A 468 -18.37 -13.49 11.78
C VAL A 468 -18.13 -12.30 10.85
N ARG A 469 -17.42 -12.54 9.72
CA ARG A 469 -16.98 -11.48 8.82
C ARG A 469 -16.65 -12.01 7.43
N ILE A 470 -16.83 -11.18 6.41
CA ILE A 470 -16.49 -11.51 5.04
C ILE A 470 -15.60 -10.42 4.47
N TYR A 471 -14.47 -10.83 3.89
CA TYR A 471 -13.59 -9.97 3.12
C TYR A 471 -13.64 -10.38 1.65
N SER A 472 -13.53 -9.40 0.74
CA SER A 472 -13.52 -9.68 -0.69
C SER A 472 -12.63 -8.72 -1.46
N LYS A 473 -11.93 -9.22 -2.49
CA LYS A 473 -11.19 -8.40 -3.45
C LYS A 473 -12.11 -7.60 -4.39
N LYS A 474 -13.39 -7.97 -4.46
CA LYS A 474 -14.39 -7.34 -5.31
C LYS A 474 -15.50 -6.71 -4.46
N PHE A 475 -16.13 -5.69 -5.00
CA PHE A 475 -17.39 -5.24 -4.43
C PHE A 475 -18.46 -6.27 -4.71
N LEU A 476 -19.03 -6.83 -3.66
CA LEU A 476 -20.05 -7.89 -3.73
C LEU A 476 -21.33 -7.44 -3.01
N PRO A 477 -22.23 -6.75 -3.71
CA PRO A 477 -23.46 -6.24 -3.09
C PRO A 477 -24.39 -7.36 -2.58
N LYS A 478 -24.30 -8.57 -3.17
CA LYS A 478 -25.03 -9.76 -2.72
C LYS A 478 -24.52 -10.35 -1.39
N LEU A 479 -23.36 -9.92 -0.91
CA LEU A 479 -22.82 -10.32 0.37
C LEU A 479 -22.89 -9.15 1.36
N PRO A 480 -24.03 -8.94 2.05
CA PRO A 480 -24.19 -7.85 3.00
C PRO A 480 -23.09 -7.88 4.05
N GLY A 481 -22.55 -6.71 4.39
CA GLY A 481 -21.47 -6.57 5.36
C GLY A 481 -20.10 -7.03 4.85
N SER A 482 -19.95 -7.38 3.56
CA SER A 482 -18.64 -7.69 2.99
C SER A 482 -17.73 -6.47 3.00
N ILE A 483 -16.48 -6.71 3.41
CA ILE A 483 -15.43 -5.70 3.51
C ILE A 483 -14.54 -5.83 2.29
N ARG A 484 -14.40 -4.75 1.53
CA ARG A 484 -13.49 -4.74 0.40
C ARG A 484 -12.04 -4.74 0.85
N LEU A 485 -11.24 -5.63 0.26
CA LEU A 485 -9.79 -5.69 0.39
C LEU A 485 -9.13 -5.23 -0.90
N ASP A 486 -8.42 -4.11 -0.85
CA ASP A 486 -7.51 -3.73 -1.91
C ASP A 486 -6.14 -4.34 -1.65
N MET A 487 -5.57 -5.01 -2.64
CA MET A 487 -4.28 -5.70 -2.51
C MET A 487 -3.44 -5.54 -3.78
N GLY A 488 -2.17 -5.19 -3.60
CA GLY A 488 -1.16 -5.30 -4.64
C GLY A 488 -0.79 -6.78 -4.79
N ASP A 489 -1.48 -7.48 -5.67
CA ASP A 489 -1.36 -8.94 -5.80
C ASP A 489 -1.07 -9.43 -7.22
N TYR A 490 -0.67 -8.52 -8.11
CA TYR A 490 -0.33 -8.87 -9.48
C TYR A 490 0.72 -9.98 -9.54
N VAL A 491 0.48 -10.95 -10.41
CA VAL A 491 1.41 -12.01 -10.77
C VAL A 491 1.27 -12.35 -12.26
N TYR A 492 2.41 -12.46 -12.91
CA TYR A 492 2.47 -12.90 -14.31
C TYR A 492 1.85 -14.29 -14.49
N ARG A 493 1.05 -14.43 -15.55
CA ARG A 493 0.49 -15.72 -15.99
C ARG A 493 0.74 -15.85 -17.48
N LYS A 494 1.38 -16.94 -17.87
CA LYS A 494 1.66 -17.23 -19.27
C LYS A 494 0.37 -17.36 -20.10
N HIS A 495 -0.68 -17.91 -19.49
CA HIS A 495 -2.02 -18.04 -20.06
C HIS A 495 -3.06 -17.71 -19.00
N ALA A 496 -4.18 -17.11 -19.40
CA ALA A 496 -5.28 -16.76 -18.51
C ALA A 496 -5.84 -17.96 -17.72
N ALA A 497 -5.76 -19.16 -18.28
CA ALA A 497 -6.22 -20.42 -17.66
C ALA A 497 -5.19 -21.04 -16.69
N GLN A 498 -4.00 -20.44 -16.53
CA GLN A 498 -2.99 -20.98 -15.62
C GLN A 498 -3.44 -20.78 -14.17
N LYS A 499 -3.63 -21.90 -13.47
CA LYS A 499 -4.07 -21.93 -12.06
C LYS A 499 -2.89 -21.86 -11.07
N ASP A 500 -1.74 -22.37 -11.47
CA ASP A 500 -0.55 -22.34 -10.64
C ASP A 500 0.24 -21.02 -10.78
N LEU A 501 0.83 -20.59 -9.68
CA LEU A 501 1.79 -19.50 -9.70
C LEU A 501 3.05 -19.91 -10.48
N PRO A 502 3.67 -18.98 -11.24
CA PRO A 502 4.92 -19.27 -11.93
C PRO A 502 6.03 -19.59 -10.92
N THR A 503 6.95 -20.43 -11.34
CA THR A 503 8.19 -20.68 -10.59
C THR A 503 9.20 -19.56 -10.86
N MET A 504 10.27 -19.49 -10.05
CA MET A 504 11.35 -18.52 -10.27
C MET A 504 12.06 -18.78 -11.61
N GLU A 505 12.20 -20.05 -12.00
CA GLU A 505 12.77 -20.46 -13.28
C GLU A 505 11.90 -20.03 -14.46
N GLU A 506 10.59 -20.19 -14.36
CA GLU A 506 9.65 -19.73 -15.39
C GLU A 506 9.70 -18.21 -15.58
N LEU A 507 9.81 -17.44 -14.48
CA LEU A 507 10.01 -16.00 -14.54
C LEU A 507 11.38 -15.65 -15.14
N ALA A 508 12.46 -16.32 -14.73
CA ALA A 508 13.81 -16.12 -15.28
C ALA A 508 13.86 -16.39 -16.79
N ALA A 509 13.14 -17.41 -17.26
CA ALA A 509 13.06 -17.75 -18.69
C ALA A 509 12.38 -16.66 -19.55
N CYS A 510 11.61 -15.75 -18.94
CA CYS A 510 11.05 -14.58 -19.60
C CYS A 510 12.03 -13.42 -19.76
N SER A 511 13.26 -13.54 -19.23
CA SER A 511 14.27 -12.49 -19.29
C SER A 511 14.86 -12.35 -20.70
N ARG A 512 15.28 -11.15 -21.04
CA ARG A 512 16.10 -10.86 -22.20
C ARG A 512 17.56 -11.17 -21.88
N GLY A 513 18.23 -11.93 -22.74
CA GLY A 513 19.65 -12.28 -22.57
C GLY A 513 19.87 -13.33 -21.48
N ILE A 514 20.56 -12.95 -20.43
CA ILE A 514 20.82 -13.87 -19.31
C ILE A 514 19.52 -14.25 -18.59
N GLN A 515 19.30 -15.53 -18.38
CA GLN A 515 18.13 -16.03 -17.65
C GLN A 515 18.35 -15.87 -16.15
N ARG A 516 17.89 -14.73 -15.61
CA ARG A 516 17.99 -14.35 -14.21
C ARG A 516 16.67 -13.75 -13.71
N ILE A 517 16.41 -13.95 -12.43
CA ILE A 517 15.43 -13.17 -11.72
C ILE A 517 16.05 -11.88 -11.23
N ALA A 518 15.27 -10.83 -11.15
CA ALA A 518 15.61 -9.68 -10.33
C ALA A 518 14.68 -9.60 -9.13
N VAL A 519 15.23 -9.04 -8.07
CA VAL A 519 14.50 -8.60 -6.88
C VAL A 519 14.59 -7.08 -6.83
N CYS A 520 13.46 -6.45 -6.67
CA CYS A 520 13.34 -5.01 -6.57
C CYS A 520 12.59 -4.66 -5.30
N ARG A 521 13.12 -3.72 -4.55
CA ARG A 521 12.48 -3.16 -3.38
C ARG A 521 12.41 -1.65 -3.52
N MET A 522 11.22 -1.10 -3.37
CA MET A 522 10.95 0.33 -3.47
C MET A 522 10.25 0.80 -2.20
N ASP A 523 10.56 2.01 -1.76
CA ASP A 523 9.94 2.62 -0.58
C ASP A 523 9.82 4.13 -0.76
N VAL A 524 8.69 4.68 -0.32
CA VAL A 524 8.40 6.11 -0.44
C VAL A 524 9.29 6.92 0.50
N ASP A 525 9.91 7.93 -0.06
CA ASP A 525 10.83 8.79 0.68
C ASP A 525 10.07 9.70 1.65
N ASN A 526 10.55 9.77 2.91
CA ASN A 526 10.06 10.68 3.95
C ASN A 526 8.55 10.58 4.27
N LEU A 527 7.88 9.47 3.99
CA LEU A 527 6.44 9.36 4.18
C LEU A 527 6.01 9.63 5.64
N GLY A 528 6.78 9.18 6.62
CA GLY A 528 6.50 9.49 8.04
C GLY A 528 6.41 10.99 8.30
N ALA A 529 7.34 11.79 7.76
CA ALA A 529 7.30 13.24 7.85
C ALA A 529 6.10 13.83 7.09
N ALA A 530 5.75 13.27 5.93
CA ALA A 530 4.63 13.71 5.13
C ALA A 530 3.29 13.69 5.89
N PHE A 531 3.07 12.72 6.78
CA PHE A 531 1.83 12.62 7.56
C PHE A 531 1.66 13.69 8.64
N HIS A 532 2.72 14.18 9.24
CA HIS A 532 2.62 15.15 10.35
C HIS A 532 3.08 16.56 9.98
N SER A 533 4.01 16.72 9.04
CA SER A 533 4.55 18.02 8.64
C SER A 533 4.48 18.31 7.13
N GLY A 534 4.18 17.33 6.28
CA GLY A 534 4.18 17.50 4.81
C GLY A 534 3.17 18.51 4.27
N PHE A 535 2.19 18.89 5.06
CA PHE A 535 1.23 19.94 4.71
C PHE A 535 1.59 21.32 5.24
N GLN A 536 2.76 21.51 5.84
CA GLN A 536 3.24 22.81 6.25
C GLN A 536 3.70 23.60 5.01
N GLN A 537 3.27 24.86 4.92
CA GLN A 537 3.66 25.72 3.79
C GLN A 537 5.08 26.23 3.98
N GLU A 538 6.00 25.72 3.19
CA GLU A 538 7.40 26.15 3.21
C GLU A 538 7.52 27.63 2.75
N GLY A 539 8.37 28.39 3.44
CA GLY A 539 8.58 29.83 3.15
C GLY A 539 7.51 30.77 3.76
N GLU A 540 6.42 30.25 4.34
CA GLU A 540 5.47 31.09 5.08
C GLU A 540 6.01 31.39 6.51
N THR A 541 6.07 32.65 6.84
CA THR A 541 6.62 33.14 8.12
C THR A 541 5.58 33.21 9.23
N ASP A 542 4.29 33.35 8.88
CA ASP A 542 3.19 33.30 9.82
C ASP A 542 2.91 31.86 10.26
N PRO A 543 3.10 31.49 11.53
CA PRO A 543 2.89 30.12 12.01
C PRO A 543 1.47 29.61 11.74
N VAL A 544 0.46 30.44 11.79
CA VAL A 544 -0.95 30.10 11.56
C VAL A 544 -1.16 29.72 10.09
N LYS A 545 -0.65 30.51 9.17
CA LYS A 545 -0.76 30.24 7.74
C LYS A 545 0.07 29.04 7.35
N ARG A 546 1.29 28.91 7.91
CA ARG A 546 2.21 27.79 7.66
C ARG A 546 1.56 26.46 8.00
N GLN A 547 0.82 26.37 9.09
CA GLN A 547 0.25 25.11 9.62
C GLN A 547 -1.18 24.83 9.14
N ARG A 548 -1.78 25.73 8.36
CA ARG A 548 -3.19 25.73 7.97
C ARG A 548 -3.70 24.40 7.41
N PHE A 549 -2.88 23.72 6.62
CA PHE A 549 -3.25 22.50 5.93
C PHE A 549 -2.86 21.22 6.67
N ALA A 550 -2.02 21.31 7.72
CA ALA A 550 -1.60 20.17 8.53
C ALA A 550 -2.68 19.78 9.53
N ASN A 551 -3.53 18.80 9.19
CA ASN A 551 -4.65 18.35 10.02
C ASN A 551 -5.06 16.90 9.70
N LEU A 552 -5.84 16.29 10.60
CA LEU A 552 -6.25 14.89 10.50
C LEU A 552 -7.02 14.56 9.22
N PRO A 553 -8.00 15.35 8.74
CA PRO A 553 -8.71 15.04 7.51
C PRO A 553 -7.81 14.89 6.29
N ARG A 554 -6.82 15.78 6.11
CA ARG A 554 -5.87 15.68 4.99
C ARG A 554 -4.90 14.52 5.13
N ALA A 555 -4.41 14.28 6.33
CA ALA A 555 -3.57 13.11 6.57
C ALA A 555 -4.33 11.80 6.32
N ALA A 556 -5.62 11.72 6.66
CA ALA A 556 -6.46 10.57 6.34
C ALA A 556 -6.68 10.41 4.83
N ALA A 557 -6.88 11.52 4.10
CA ALA A 557 -6.98 11.52 2.65
C ALA A 557 -5.65 11.08 1.99
N LEU A 558 -4.52 11.60 2.45
CA LEU A 558 -3.17 11.18 2.01
C LEU A 558 -2.98 9.67 2.18
N SER A 559 -3.28 9.13 3.36
CA SER A 559 -3.15 7.69 3.61
C SER A 559 -4.00 6.86 2.66
N ARG A 560 -5.24 7.27 2.42
CA ARG A 560 -6.11 6.61 1.45
C ARG A 560 -5.53 6.64 0.04
N GLN A 561 -5.01 7.78 -0.41
CA GLN A 561 -4.39 7.89 -1.73
C GLN A 561 -3.17 6.96 -1.85
N MET A 562 -2.32 6.89 -0.82
CA MET A 562 -1.19 5.96 -0.79
C MET A 562 -1.66 4.50 -0.86
N THR A 563 -2.67 4.14 -0.05
CA THR A 563 -3.25 2.79 -0.08
C THR A 563 -3.81 2.43 -1.46
N LEU A 564 -4.53 3.36 -2.11
CA LEU A 564 -5.07 3.15 -3.46
C LEU A 564 -3.96 2.95 -4.48
N PHE A 565 -2.89 3.73 -4.43
CA PHE A 565 -1.77 3.60 -5.36
C PHE A 565 -1.10 2.23 -5.24
N PHE A 566 -0.65 1.85 -4.05
CA PHE A 566 0.14 0.64 -3.81
C PHE A 566 -0.68 -0.65 -3.78
N ARG A 567 -1.98 -0.58 -3.46
CA ARG A 567 -2.81 -1.78 -3.36
C ARG A 567 -3.76 -1.98 -4.53
N ARG A 568 -4.22 -0.91 -5.17
CA ARG A 568 -5.21 -0.99 -6.25
C ARG A 568 -4.58 -0.70 -7.61
N TYR A 569 -3.96 0.47 -7.78
CA TYR A 569 -3.53 0.93 -9.10
C TYR A 569 -2.27 0.23 -9.60
N ILE A 570 -1.36 -0.20 -8.73
CA ILE A 570 -0.12 -0.89 -9.09
C ILE A 570 -0.37 -2.13 -9.95
N ASN A 571 -1.45 -2.87 -9.70
CA ASN A 571 -1.82 -4.04 -10.48
C ASN A 571 -2.07 -3.69 -11.95
N GLY A 572 -2.66 -2.51 -12.21
CA GLY A 572 -2.93 -2.01 -13.56
C GLY A 572 -1.67 -1.71 -14.36
N PHE A 573 -0.62 -1.15 -13.72
CA PHE A 573 0.64 -0.85 -14.42
C PHE A 573 1.37 -2.13 -14.85
N LEU A 574 1.37 -3.12 -13.99
CA LEU A 574 2.08 -4.38 -14.22
C LEU A 574 1.32 -5.29 -15.21
N SER A 575 0.02 -5.12 -15.33
CA SER A 575 -0.81 -5.84 -16.31
C SER A 575 -0.69 -5.28 -17.74
N GLN A 576 -0.06 -4.13 -17.93
CA GLN A 576 0.18 -3.56 -19.26
C GLN A 576 1.25 -4.33 -20.03
N ALA A 577 1.17 -4.29 -21.35
CA ALA A 577 2.15 -4.91 -22.22
C ALA A 577 3.57 -4.38 -21.94
N TYR A 578 4.53 -5.29 -21.87
CA TYR A 578 5.94 -4.95 -21.80
C TYR A 578 6.49 -4.63 -23.20
N ASP A 579 6.23 -5.53 -24.16
CA ASP A 579 6.60 -5.42 -25.56
C ASP A 579 5.62 -6.24 -26.43
N GLU A 580 5.93 -6.43 -27.72
CA GLU A 580 5.11 -7.21 -28.65
C GLU A 580 4.99 -8.71 -28.26
N LYS A 581 6.00 -9.25 -27.58
CA LYS A 581 6.04 -10.64 -27.12
C LYS A 581 5.29 -10.87 -25.81
N TYR A 582 5.35 -9.90 -24.89
CA TYR A 582 4.78 -10.00 -23.56
C TYR A 582 3.63 -8.98 -23.42
N THR A 583 2.40 -9.45 -23.45
CA THR A 583 1.18 -8.65 -23.29
C THR A 583 0.95 -8.18 -21.86
N SER A 584 1.76 -8.66 -20.92
CA SER A 584 1.82 -8.23 -19.52
C SER A 584 3.21 -8.49 -18.98
N MET A 585 3.62 -7.80 -17.91
CA MET A 585 4.97 -7.90 -17.37
C MET A 585 5.19 -9.22 -16.63
N ALA A 586 6.30 -9.92 -16.94
CA ALA A 586 6.70 -11.17 -16.27
C ALA A 586 7.31 -10.90 -14.89
N VAL A 587 6.50 -10.32 -14.02
CA VAL A 587 6.83 -9.97 -12.62
C VAL A 587 5.75 -10.48 -11.68
N ALA A 588 6.08 -10.57 -10.41
CA ALA A 588 5.14 -10.87 -9.34
C ALA A 588 5.34 -9.88 -8.18
N ILE A 589 4.25 -9.32 -7.68
CA ILE A 589 4.25 -8.63 -6.41
C ILE A 589 4.29 -9.69 -5.30
N VAL A 590 5.31 -9.63 -4.47
CA VAL A 590 5.40 -10.40 -3.23
C VAL A 590 4.70 -9.67 -2.12
N TYR A 591 4.94 -8.37 -2.04
CA TYR A 591 4.35 -7.47 -1.07
C TYR A 591 4.21 -6.08 -1.69
N ALA A 592 3.07 -5.43 -1.45
CA ALA A 592 2.84 -4.03 -1.75
C ALA A 592 2.03 -3.45 -0.59
N GLY A 593 2.71 -2.71 0.26
CA GLY A 593 2.15 -2.13 1.49
C GLY A 593 1.52 -0.76 1.27
N GLY A 594 1.60 0.11 2.27
CA GLY A 594 1.16 1.50 2.16
C GLY A 594 2.21 2.43 1.55
N ASP A 595 3.47 2.01 1.53
CA ASP A 595 4.64 2.81 1.17
C ASP A 595 5.73 2.01 0.47
N ASP A 596 5.80 0.72 0.68
CA ASP A 596 6.84 -0.13 0.13
C ASP A 596 6.30 -1.21 -0.82
N VAL A 597 7.13 -1.59 -1.78
CA VAL A 597 6.84 -2.61 -2.78
C VAL A 597 8.02 -3.55 -2.91
N PHE A 598 7.73 -4.85 -2.96
CA PHE A 598 8.70 -5.89 -3.23
C PHE A 598 8.28 -6.69 -4.46
N LEU A 599 9.08 -6.60 -5.52
CA LEU A 599 8.85 -7.26 -6.81
C LEU A 599 9.89 -8.35 -7.06
N VAL A 600 9.46 -9.43 -7.70
CA VAL A 600 10.33 -10.48 -8.22
C VAL A 600 9.90 -10.83 -9.63
N GLY A 601 10.84 -11.09 -10.55
CA GLY A 601 10.48 -11.46 -11.91
C GLY A 601 11.66 -11.48 -12.87
N ALA A 602 11.38 -11.50 -14.17
CA ALA A 602 12.37 -11.39 -15.23
C ALA A 602 13.15 -10.08 -15.07
N TRP A 603 14.48 -10.14 -14.99
CA TRP A 603 15.30 -9.02 -14.56
C TRP A 603 15.06 -7.71 -15.32
N ASN A 604 14.98 -7.78 -16.63
CA ASN A 604 14.76 -6.61 -17.49
C ASN A 604 13.35 -6.04 -17.35
N GLN A 605 12.36 -6.91 -17.08
CA GLN A 605 10.97 -6.49 -16.88
C GLN A 605 10.73 -5.93 -15.47
N VAL A 606 11.43 -6.43 -14.44
CA VAL A 606 11.41 -5.85 -13.09
C VAL A 606 12.03 -4.44 -13.09
N LEU A 607 13.12 -4.23 -13.83
CA LEU A 607 13.75 -2.91 -13.96
C LEU A 607 12.80 -1.89 -14.62
N GLU A 608 12.14 -2.31 -15.70
CA GLU A 608 11.14 -1.47 -16.36
C GLU A 608 9.89 -1.26 -15.49
N ALA A 609 9.46 -2.28 -14.74
CA ALA A 609 8.35 -2.15 -13.79
C ALA A 609 8.65 -1.12 -12.71
N ALA A 610 9.86 -1.14 -12.15
CA ALA A 610 10.29 -0.16 -11.16
C ALA A 610 10.26 1.28 -11.72
N TRP A 611 10.75 1.47 -12.94
CA TRP A 611 10.64 2.76 -13.63
C TRP A 611 9.19 3.21 -13.82
N ARG A 612 8.33 2.34 -14.34
CA ARG A 612 6.90 2.67 -14.57
C ARG A 612 6.17 3.00 -13.26
N ILE A 613 6.46 2.28 -12.18
CA ILE A 613 5.89 2.57 -10.86
C ILE A 613 6.35 3.95 -10.39
N ARG A 614 7.65 4.27 -10.49
CA ARG A 614 8.18 5.58 -10.11
C ARG A 614 7.54 6.71 -10.91
N GLU A 615 7.45 6.59 -12.22
CA GLU A 615 6.82 7.62 -13.07
C GLU A 615 5.32 7.79 -12.78
N ALA A 616 4.61 6.68 -12.63
CA ALA A 616 3.20 6.72 -12.25
C ALA A 616 3.00 7.37 -10.87
N PHE A 617 3.90 7.07 -9.92
CA PHE A 617 3.87 7.66 -8.58
C PHE A 617 4.16 9.16 -8.61
N ARG A 618 5.18 9.59 -9.34
CA ARG A 618 5.49 11.00 -9.55
C ARG A 618 4.32 11.77 -10.16
N CYS A 619 3.71 11.22 -11.22
CA CYS A 619 2.52 11.82 -11.82
C CYS A 619 1.35 11.86 -10.84
N PHE A 620 1.12 10.79 -10.09
CA PHE A 620 0.02 10.68 -9.13
C PHE A 620 0.16 11.64 -7.95
N THR A 621 1.38 11.85 -7.47
CA THR A 621 1.68 12.76 -6.36
C THR A 621 1.99 14.19 -6.83
N CYS A 622 1.92 14.48 -8.13
CA CYS A 622 2.35 15.75 -8.73
C CYS A 622 3.78 16.15 -8.32
N GLY A 623 4.66 15.17 -8.12
CA GLY A 623 6.04 15.38 -7.68
C GLY A 623 6.22 15.70 -6.19
N ALA A 624 5.14 15.73 -5.39
CA ALA A 624 5.22 16.03 -3.96
C ALA A 624 5.93 14.95 -3.12
N LEU A 625 5.91 13.70 -3.59
CA LEU A 625 6.58 12.57 -2.96
C LEU A 625 7.43 11.82 -3.96
N THR A 626 8.55 11.29 -3.49
CA THR A 626 9.50 10.50 -4.28
C THR A 626 9.57 9.07 -3.77
N ILE A 627 10.18 8.19 -4.56
CA ILE A 627 10.33 6.77 -4.22
C ILE A 627 11.74 6.30 -4.57
N SER A 628 12.42 5.69 -3.61
CA SER A 628 13.76 5.13 -3.79
C SER A 628 13.72 3.61 -3.97
N CYS A 629 14.71 3.06 -4.67
CA CYS A 629 14.72 1.68 -5.12
C CYS A 629 16.08 0.99 -4.92
N GLY A 630 16.07 -0.23 -4.39
CA GLY A 630 17.13 -1.19 -4.49
C GLY A 630 16.80 -2.25 -5.53
N PHE A 631 17.73 -2.56 -6.43
CA PHE A 631 17.54 -3.52 -7.52
C PHE A 631 18.76 -4.44 -7.69
N THR A 632 18.54 -5.75 -7.74
CA THR A 632 19.61 -6.72 -7.92
C THR A 632 19.16 -7.96 -8.66
N LEU A 633 20.11 -8.65 -9.31
CA LEU A 633 19.88 -9.84 -10.12
C LEU A 633 20.44 -11.09 -9.44
N PHE A 634 19.68 -12.18 -9.52
CA PHE A 634 20.07 -13.45 -8.94
C PHE A 634 19.81 -14.64 -9.88
N ASP A 635 20.45 -15.75 -9.59
CA ASP A 635 20.06 -17.03 -10.12
C ASP A 635 18.67 -17.42 -9.57
N SER A 636 17.86 -18.13 -10.36
CA SER A 636 16.52 -18.57 -9.94
C SER A 636 16.52 -19.44 -8.68
N HIS A 637 17.65 -20.11 -8.39
CA HIS A 637 17.83 -20.95 -7.20
C HIS A 637 18.51 -20.22 -6.04
N PHE A 638 18.85 -18.93 -6.20
CA PHE A 638 19.47 -18.16 -5.12
C PHE A 638 18.51 -17.99 -3.96
N PRO A 639 18.95 -18.14 -2.69
CA PRO A 639 18.09 -18.01 -1.53
C PRO A 639 17.46 -16.64 -1.43
N ILE A 640 16.13 -16.57 -1.57
CA ILE A 640 15.38 -15.31 -1.62
C ILE A 640 15.57 -14.45 -0.36
N ARG A 641 15.83 -15.08 0.78
CA ARG A 641 16.13 -14.37 2.03
C ARG A 641 17.39 -13.50 1.90
N LEU A 642 18.45 -14.04 1.28
CA LEU A 642 19.69 -13.30 1.04
C LEU A 642 19.49 -12.24 -0.04
N ALA A 643 18.74 -12.57 -1.09
CA ALA A 643 18.35 -11.61 -2.12
C ALA A 643 17.62 -10.40 -1.53
N ALA A 644 16.64 -10.64 -0.66
CA ALA A 644 15.90 -9.59 0.02
C ALA A 644 16.77 -8.71 0.94
N SER A 645 17.75 -9.33 1.64
CA SER A 645 18.70 -8.58 2.48
C SER A 645 19.58 -7.65 1.65
N GLN A 646 20.20 -8.16 0.58
CA GLN A 646 21.05 -7.34 -0.29
C GLN A 646 20.26 -6.23 -0.98
N THR A 647 19.02 -6.52 -1.40
CA THR A 647 18.16 -5.50 -2.01
C THR A 647 17.75 -4.42 -1.00
N ALA A 648 17.54 -4.78 0.28
CA ALA A 648 17.29 -3.81 1.33
C ALA A 648 18.49 -2.89 1.59
N GLU A 649 19.72 -3.43 1.58
CA GLU A 649 20.95 -2.62 1.69
C GLU A 649 21.11 -1.64 0.52
N LEU A 650 20.72 -2.06 -0.69
CA LEU A 650 20.70 -1.17 -1.85
C LEU A 650 19.62 -0.08 -1.72
N GLU A 651 18.43 -0.41 -1.25
CA GLU A 651 17.38 0.56 -0.98
C GLU A 651 17.85 1.63 0.02
N GLU A 652 18.48 1.23 1.12
CA GLU A 652 19.07 2.15 2.10
C GLU A 652 20.14 3.05 1.47
N LYS A 653 20.97 2.52 0.56
CA LYS A 653 21.93 3.32 -0.21
C LYS A 653 21.24 4.34 -1.11
N ALA A 654 20.16 3.96 -1.79
CA ALA A 654 19.39 4.87 -2.61
C ALA A 654 18.80 6.01 -1.77
N LYS A 655 18.22 5.68 -0.60
CA LYS A 655 17.71 6.66 0.38
C LYS A 655 18.80 7.54 1.00
N GLY A 656 20.02 7.03 1.13
CA GLY A 656 21.18 7.76 1.64
C GLY A 656 21.82 8.69 0.61
N ARG A 657 21.40 8.69 -0.64
CA ARG A 657 21.93 9.57 -1.67
C ARG A 657 21.64 11.02 -1.31
N ARG A 658 22.72 11.86 -1.38
CA ARG A 658 22.63 13.30 -1.21
C ARG A 658 22.90 13.96 -2.56
N GLY A 659 21.99 14.83 -2.99
CA GLY A 659 22.18 15.66 -4.17
C GLY A 659 23.02 16.91 -3.88
N ALA A 660 23.32 17.66 -4.93
CA ALA A 660 24.00 18.97 -4.80
C ALA A 660 23.07 20.03 -4.15
N LYS A 661 21.77 19.86 -4.25
CA LYS A 661 20.73 20.68 -3.61
C LYS A 661 19.88 19.82 -2.69
N GLU A 662 19.30 20.42 -1.67
CA GLU A 662 18.45 19.74 -0.67
C GLU A 662 17.25 19.03 -1.29
N HIS A 663 16.75 19.50 -2.42
CA HIS A 663 15.65 18.90 -3.19
C HIS A 663 16.08 17.74 -4.12
N GLU A 664 17.37 17.49 -4.28
CA GLU A 664 17.91 16.40 -5.10
C GLU A 664 18.29 15.17 -4.26
N GLU A 665 17.92 15.16 -2.99
CA GLU A 665 18.13 14.03 -2.10
C GLU A 665 17.13 12.91 -2.41
N LYS A 666 17.61 11.64 -2.27
CA LYS A 666 16.78 10.46 -2.53
C LYS A 666 16.30 10.35 -3.99
N ASP A 667 15.06 10.02 -4.28
CA ASP A 667 14.48 9.75 -5.62
C ASP A 667 15.46 8.96 -6.50
N ALA A 668 15.97 7.84 -5.99
CA ALA A 668 17.15 7.19 -6.52
C ALA A 668 16.96 5.68 -6.70
N ILE A 669 17.75 5.12 -7.61
CA ILE A 669 17.89 3.68 -7.79
C ILE A 669 19.33 3.26 -7.49
N ALA A 670 19.50 2.20 -6.69
CA ALA A 670 20.76 1.53 -6.45
C ALA A 670 20.74 0.13 -7.07
N LEU A 671 21.79 -0.22 -7.80
CA LEU A 671 21.82 -1.40 -8.69
C LEU A 671 22.90 -2.40 -8.30
N PHE A 672 22.66 -3.65 -8.65
CA PHE A 672 23.58 -4.79 -8.66
C PHE A 672 23.99 -5.29 -7.28
N THR A 673 25.05 -4.74 -6.69
CA THR A 673 25.57 -5.21 -5.41
C THR A 673 25.76 -4.07 -4.41
N PRO A 674 25.60 -4.33 -3.09
CA PRO A 674 25.84 -3.29 -2.08
C PRO A 674 27.31 -2.84 -1.98
N GLU A 675 28.26 -3.65 -2.43
CA GLU A 675 29.71 -3.35 -2.36
C GLU A 675 30.11 -2.26 -3.36
N GLU A 676 29.41 -2.17 -4.49
CA GLU A 676 29.67 -1.18 -5.55
C GLU A 676 28.74 0.04 -5.41
N ASN A 677 29.17 1.20 -5.90
CA ASN A 677 28.40 2.45 -5.79
C ASN A 677 27.67 2.77 -7.10
N HIS A 678 26.72 1.92 -7.48
CA HIS A 678 25.83 2.14 -8.63
C HIS A 678 24.53 2.79 -8.21
N VAL A 679 24.61 3.98 -7.63
CA VAL A 679 23.47 4.76 -7.13
C VAL A 679 23.24 5.98 -8.01
N TYR A 680 22.05 6.09 -8.57
CA TYR A 680 21.69 7.15 -9.51
C TYR A 680 20.34 7.75 -9.13
N GLN A 681 20.18 9.06 -9.39
CA GLN A 681 18.84 9.62 -9.50
C GLN A 681 18.10 8.96 -10.66
N TRP A 682 16.79 8.74 -10.53
CA TRP A 682 16.05 7.99 -11.54
C TRP A 682 16.15 8.56 -12.96
N ASP A 683 16.01 9.89 -13.10
CA ASP A 683 16.08 10.52 -14.42
C ASP A 683 17.49 10.43 -15.01
N ALA A 684 18.55 10.58 -14.19
CA ALA A 684 19.92 10.37 -14.62
C ALA A 684 20.17 8.91 -15.04
N PHE A 685 19.62 7.95 -14.32
CA PHE A 685 19.71 6.54 -14.72
C PHE A 685 19.02 6.29 -16.08
N ARG A 686 17.81 6.81 -16.26
CA ARG A 686 17.06 6.63 -17.52
C ARG A 686 17.75 7.29 -18.69
N GLU A 687 18.11 8.57 -18.56
CA GLU A 687 18.63 9.39 -19.67
C GLU A 687 20.11 9.12 -19.95
N GLN A 688 20.94 9.04 -18.90
CA GLN A 688 22.39 8.97 -19.08
C GLN A 688 22.90 7.52 -19.17
N VAL A 689 22.37 6.61 -18.34
CA VAL A 689 22.79 5.22 -18.34
C VAL A 689 22.08 4.43 -19.45
N GLN A 690 20.73 4.40 -19.46
CA GLN A 690 19.97 3.57 -20.40
C GLN A 690 19.90 4.20 -21.79
N ASN A 691 19.34 5.41 -21.91
CA ASN A 691 19.15 6.07 -23.21
C ASN A 691 20.45 6.63 -23.80
N GLY A 692 21.43 6.96 -22.96
CA GLY A 692 22.75 7.42 -23.37
C GLY A 692 23.72 6.27 -23.62
N LYS A 693 24.44 5.86 -22.56
CA LYS A 693 25.59 4.97 -22.65
C LYS A 693 25.23 3.53 -23.08
N LEU A 694 24.15 2.95 -22.56
CA LEU A 694 23.71 1.61 -22.98
C LEU A 694 23.31 1.61 -24.46
N LYS A 695 22.55 2.61 -24.90
CA LYS A 695 22.14 2.73 -26.30
C LYS A 695 23.35 2.93 -27.22
N ALA A 696 24.35 3.73 -26.82
CA ALA A 696 25.58 3.89 -27.58
C ALA A 696 26.36 2.57 -27.70
N LEU A 697 26.46 1.77 -26.63
CA LEU A 697 27.04 0.43 -26.65
C LEU A 697 26.24 -0.50 -27.58
N GLN A 698 24.90 -0.49 -27.50
CA GLN A 698 24.05 -1.32 -28.38
C GLN A 698 24.26 -0.94 -29.86
N THR A 699 24.27 0.36 -30.20
CA THR A 699 24.49 0.83 -31.56
C THR A 699 25.86 0.42 -32.07
N PHE A 700 26.91 0.63 -31.26
CA PHE A 700 28.28 0.26 -31.62
C PHE A 700 28.42 -1.24 -31.89
N PHE A 701 28.00 -2.08 -30.96
CA PHE A 701 28.14 -3.54 -31.10
C PHE A 701 27.18 -4.17 -32.11
N LEU A 702 26.13 -3.49 -32.52
CA LEU A 702 25.29 -3.93 -33.65
C LEU A 702 26.11 -3.95 -34.96
N GLU A 703 26.99 -2.97 -35.13
CA GLU A 703 27.87 -2.87 -36.29
C GLU A 703 29.18 -3.66 -36.13
N TYR A 704 29.54 -4.01 -34.89
CA TYR A 704 30.79 -4.74 -34.54
C TYR A 704 30.52 -6.00 -33.72
N PRO A 705 29.71 -6.93 -34.19
CA PRO A 705 29.31 -8.10 -33.38
C PRO A 705 30.48 -9.04 -33.04
N GLU A 706 31.61 -9.02 -33.84
CA GLU A 706 32.80 -9.83 -33.60
C GLU A 706 33.66 -9.32 -32.41
N ARG A 707 33.50 -8.11 -31.96
CA ARG A 707 34.31 -7.49 -30.90
C ARG A 707 33.92 -7.88 -29.47
N GLY A 708 32.87 -8.57 -29.30
CA GLY A 708 32.44 -9.38 -28.16
C GLY A 708 32.63 -8.84 -26.72
N ASN A 709 32.15 -9.64 -25.79
CA ASN A 709 32.08 -9.30 -24.34
C ASN A 709 33.48 -9.11 -23.67
N ALA A 710 34.54 -9.71 -24.22
CA ALA A 710 35.88 -9.58 -23.67
C ALA A 710 36.38 -8.12 -23.65
N PHE A 711 36.07 -7.35 -24.68
CA PHE A 711 36.38 -5.92 -24.70
C PHE A 711 35.73 -5.17 -23.53
N LEU A 712 34.43 -5.40 -23.28
CA LEU A 712 33.71 -4.74 -22.19
C LEU A 712 34.28 -5.11 -20.81
N HIS A 713 34.65 -6.35 -20.62
CA HIS A 713 35.32 -6.77 -19.36
C HIS A 713 36.67 -6.06 -19.16
N HIS A 714 37.53 -6.00 -20.17
CA HIS A 714 38.79 -5.26 -20.07
C HIS A 714 38.57 -3.77 -19.89
N MET A 715 37.57 -3.19 -20.53
CA MET A 715 37.17 -1.78 -20.34
C MET A 715 36.82 -1.51 -18.87
N MET A 716 35.97 -2.32 -18.28
CA MET A 716 35.58 -2.19 -16.88
C MET A 716 36.77 -2.39 -15.92
N GLU A 717 37.67 -3.36 -16.18
CA GLU A 717 38.87 -3.56 -15.38
C GLU A 717 39.75 -2.34 -15.34
N LEU A 718 39.83 -1.58 -16.44
CA LEU A 718 40.65 -0.37 -16.50
C LEU A 718 39.96 0.84 -15.86
N LEU A 719 38.63 0.90 -15.91
CA LEU A 719 37.85 2.05 -15.38
C LEU A 719 37.62 1.96 -13.88
N ARG A 720 37.42 0.76 -13.28
CA ARG A 720 37.16 0.58 -11.84
C ARG A 720 38.25 1.17 -10.93
N PRO A 721 39.53 0.91 -11.13
CA PRO A 721 40.62 1.45 -10.28
C PRO A 721 40.70 3.00 -10.31
N VAL A 722 40.21 3.62 -11.37
CA VAL A 722 40.13 5.07 -11.50
C VAL A 722 38.93 5.62 -10.71
N GLU A 723 37.86 4.86 -10.58
CA GLU A 723 36.68 5.22 -9.80
C GLU A 723 36.93 5.22 -8.30
N ASP A 724 37.73 4.30 -7.79
CA ASP A 724 38.09 4.16 -6.36
C ASP A 724 38.94 5.32 -5.81
N GLY A 725 39.02 6.45 -6.53
CA GLY A 725 39.65 7.68 -6.10
C GLY A 725 41.17 7.69 -6.33
N GLY A 726 41.72 6.65 -6.96
CA GLY A 726 43.10 6.64 -7.43
C GLY A 726 43.25 7.51 -8.68
N ASN A 727 43.97 8.62 -8.59
CA ASN A 727 44.44 9.32 -9.79
C ASN A 727 45.45 8.40 -10.50
N ARG A 728 44.97 7.58 -11.44
CA ARG A 728 45.79 6.58 -12.17
C ARG A 728 45.82 6.88 -13.67
N PRO A 729 46.62 7.91 -14.10
CA PRO A 729 46.71 8.29 -15.51
C PRO A 729 47.10 7.14 -16.42
N ILE A 730 47.84 6.14 -15.88
CA ILE A 730 48.26 4.96 -16.63
C ILE A 730 47.06 4.10 -17.06
N GLU A 731 46.01 3.97 -16.23
CA GLU A 731 44.84 3.19 -16.57
C GLU A 731 44.03 3.88 -17.66
N LEU A 732 43.92 5.22 -17.62
CA LEU A 732 43.31 6.00 -18.69
C LEU A 732 44.11 5.89 -20.01
N ALA A 733 45.42 5.89 -19.96
CA ALA A 733 46.26 5.67 -21.14
C ALA A 733 46.07 4.25 -21.74
N ARG A 734 46.01 3.23 -20.88
CA ARG A 734 45.68 1.85 -21.28
C ARG A 734 44.27 1.74 -21.86
N TYR A 735 43.33 2.46 -21.27
CA TYR A 735 41.95 2.52 -21.78
C TYR A 735 41.91 3.16 -23.16
N ALA A 736 42.55 4.31 -23.37
CA ALA A 736 42.68 4.94 -24.68
C ALA A 736 43.31 3.98 -25.72
N PHE A 737 44.36 3.24 -25.32
CA PHE A 737 44.98 2.22 -26.18
C PHE A 737 44.00 1.07 -26.47
N LEU A 738 43.26 0.58 -25.49
CA LEU A 738 42.20 -0.44 -25.68
C LEU A 738 41.19 0.01 -26.72
N LEU A 739 40.70 1.26 -26.62
CA LEU A 739 39.76 1.86 -27.55
C LEU A 739 40.37 1.94 -28.96
N SER A 740 41.63 2.33 -29.12
CA SER A 740 42.28 2.45 -30.44
C SER A 740 42.36 1.10 -31.19
N LYS A 741 42.43 -0.03 -30.48
CA LYS A 741 42.44 -1.39 -31.09
C LYS A 741 41.11 -1.73 -31.79
N LEU A 742 40.04 -1.00 -31.54
CA LEU A 742 38.77 -1.19 -32.20
C LEU A 742 38.70 -0.53 -33.59
N GLN A 743 39.73 0.26 -33.95
CA GLN A 743 39.75 1.04 -35.18
C GLN A 743 39.61 0.16 -36.43
N PRO A 744 38.55 0.36 -37.25
CA PRO A 744 38.44 -0.30 -38.56
C PRO A 744 39.31 0.42 -39.56
N SER A 745 39.35 -0.10 -40.81
CA SER A 745 39.97 0.59 -41.93
C SER A 745 39.34 1.97 -42.13
N TRP A 746 40.14 2.97 -42.48
CA TRP A 746 39.67 4.35 -42.74
C TRP A 746 38.61 4.47 -43.85
N HIS A 747 38.56 3.51 -44.75
CA HIS A 747 37.59 3.44 -45.85
C HIS A 747 36.38 2.56 -45.51
N SER A 748 36.32 1.99 -44.33
CA SER A 748 35.18 1.16 -43.89
C SER A 748 33.94 2.04 -43.64
N SER A 749 32.77 1.55 -44.02
CA SER A 749 31.48 2.13 -43.66
C SER A 749 31.26 2.25 -42.18
N GLN A 750 31.98 1.45 -41.39
CA GLN A 750 31.93 1.45 -39.91
C GLN A 750 32.76 2.56 -39.25
N TYR A 751 33.65 3.24 -40.01
CA TYR A 751 34.55 4.23 -39.42
C TYR A 751 33.85 5.42 -38.72
N PRO A 752 32.77 5.98 -39.25
CA PRO A 752 32.03 7.06 -38.59
C PRO A 752 31.47 6.62 -37.23
N THR A 753 30.80 5.48 -37.12
CA THR A 753 30.24 4.91 -35.90
C THR A 753 31.36 4.63 -34.86
N TYR A 754 32.49 4.06 -35.31
CA TYR A 754 33.67 3.90 -34.47
C TYR A 754 34.11 5.22 -33.87
N ARG A 755 34.31 6.24 -34.72
CA ARG A 755 34.83 7.54 -34.28
C ARG A 755 33.89 8.19 -33.26
N GLU A 756 32.62 8.20 -33.52
CA GLU A 756 31.60 8.76 -32.62
C GLU A 756 31.64 8.02 -31.26
N PHE A 757 31.64 6.70 -31.27
CA PHE A 757 31.67 5.90 -30.02
C PHE A 757 32.97 6.13 -29.23
N ILE A 758 34.14 6.19 -29.88
CA ILE A 758 35.42 6.39 -29.19
C ILE A 758 35.51 7.76 -28.55
N GLU A 759 35.08 8.83 -29.26
CA GLU A 759 35.08 10.17 -28.72
C GLU A 759 34.19 10.26 -27.47
N GLN A 760 33.01 9.67 -27.51
CA GLN A 760 32.11 9.62 -26.37
C GLN A 760 32.67 8.75 -25.23
N ALA A 761 33.10 7.54 -25.51
CA ALA A 761 33.58 6.59 -24.51
C ALA A 761 34.83 7.10 -23.79
N TYR A 762 35.75 7.78 -24.48
CA TYR A 762 36.91 8.40 -23.87
C TYR A 762 36.50 9.61 -23.01
N GLY A 763 35.60 10.46 -23.51
CA GLY A 763 35.03 11.58 -22.75
C GLY A 763 34.40 11.13 -21.44
N TRP A 764 33.63 10.07 -21.46
CA TRP A 764 33.04 9.49 -20.25
C TRP A 764 34.04 8.95 -19.25
N ALA A 765 35.18 8.47 -19.72
CA ALA A 765 36.23 7.99 -18.82
C ALA A 765 36.87 9.10 -17.99
N LEU A 766 36.81 10.36 -18.41
CA LEU A 766 37.42 11.49 -17.74
C LEU A 766 36.60 11.98 -16.52
N SER A 767 35.28 11.75 -16.50
CA SER A 767 34.39 12.09 -15.39
C SER A 767 34.15 10.89 -14.48
N GLY A 768 34.20 11.08 -13.15
CA GLY A 768 33.93 10.02 -12.18
C GLY A 768 32.49 9.49 -12.26
N GLU A 769 31.53 10.39 -12.45
CA GLU A 769 30.13 10.04 -12.61
C GLU A 769 29.87 9.28 -13.90
N ASP A 770 30.40 9.79 -15.03
CA ASP A 770 30.23 9.12 -16.33
C ASP A 770 30.91 7.74 -16.39
N ARG A 771 32.05 7.56 -15.72
CA ARG A 771 32.69 6.24 -15.59
C ARG A 771 31.77 5.23 -14.93
N ARG A 772 31.19 5.58 -13.78
CA ARG A 772 30.22 4.70 -13.09
C ARG A 772 29.03 4.37 -13.98
N GLN A 773 28.48 5.37 -14.65
CA GLN A 773 27.37 5.19 -15.57
C GLN A 773 27.75 4.28 -16.74
N LEU A 774 28.96 4.40 -17.29
CA LEU A 774 29.47 3.54 -18.37
C LEU A 774 29.67 2.10 -17.88
N ILE A 775 30.17 1.90 -16.66
CA ILE A 775 30.31 0.57 -16.06
C ILE A 775 28.92 -0.07 -15.89
N SER A 776 27.94 0.69 -15.35
CA SER A 776 26.56 0.19 -15.22
C SER A 776 25.92 -0.15 -16.56
N ALA A 777 26.09 0.71 -17.56
CA ALA A 777 25.62 0.45 -18.91
C ALA A 777 26.25 -0.81 -19.52
N SER A 778 27.54 -1.03 -19.26
CA SER A 778 28.26 -2.22 -19.70
C SER A 778 27.72 -3.50 -19.05
N TYR A 779 27.40 -3.47 -17.75
CA TYR A 779 26.74 -4.60 -17.09
C TYR A 779 25.38 -4.90 -17.73
N LEU A 780 24.55 -3.88 -17.93
CA LEU A 780 23.24 -4.05 -18.56
C LEU A 780 23.38 -4.64 -19.96
N TYR A 781 24.33 -4.12 -20.78
CA TYR A 781 24.61 -4.64 -22.10
C TYR A 781 25.03 -6.12 -22.08
N LEU A 782 25.94 -6.49 -21.17
CA LEU A 782 26.39 -7.87 -21.00
C LEU A 782 25.23 -8.79 -20.60
N TYR A 783 24.36 -8.34 -19.71
CA TYR A 783 23.18 -9.13 -19.31
C TYR A 783 22.19 -9.32 -20.45
N GLU A 784 21.95 -8.28 -21.24
CA GLU A 784 21.04 -8.36 -22.40
C GLU A 784 21.55 -9.27 -23.54
N ASN A 785 22.85 -9.36 -23.72
CA ASN A 785 23.46 -10.06 -24.86
C ASN A 785 24.09 -11.43 -24.50
N ARG A 786 24.10 -11.80 -23.23
CA ARG A 786 24.57 -13.12 -22.83
C ARG A 786 23.55 -14.18 -23.17
N LYS A 787 23.87 -15.05 -24.15
CA LYS A 787 23.03 -16.20 -24.50
C LYS A 787 22.85 -17.09 -23.27
N GLY A 788 21.61 -17.35 -22.86
CA GLY A 788 21.31 -18.40 -21.89
C GLY A 788 21.91 -19.73 -22.38
N LYS A 789 22.38 -20.59 -21.48
CA LYS A 789 22.67 -21.97 -21.84
C LYS A 789 21.37 -22.56 -22.39
N THR A 790 21.30 -22.71 -23.72
CA THR A 790 20.36 -23.65 -24.30
C THR A 790 20.85 -25.00 -23.80
N ASP A 791 20.05 -25.65 -22.96
CA ASP A 791 20.25 -27.07 -22.67
C ASP A 791 20.35 -27.76 -24.02
N GLY A 792 21.55 -28.36 -24.27
CA GLY A 792 21.80 -29.09 -25.49
C GLY A 792 20.86 -30.29 -25.56
N VAL A 793 19.71 -30.09 -26.15
CA VAL A 793 18.97 -31.19 -26.76
C VAL A 793 19.72 -31.48 -28.03
N THR A 794 20.69 -32.34 -27.95
CA THR A 794 21.23 -33.09 -29.09
C THR A 794 20.10 -33.75 -29.84
N GLN A 795 20.07 -33.50 -31.14
CA GLN A 795 19.27 -34.21 -32.13
C GLN A 795 19.42 -35.75 -31.97
#